data_c963fb85b34d827a91964185c240e5dc
#
_entry.id   c963fb85b34d827a91964185c240e5dc
#
_cell.length_a   1.000
_cell.length_b   1.000
_cell.length_c   1.000
_cell.angle_alpha   90.00
_cell.angle_beta   90.00
_cell.angle_gamma   90.00
#
_symmetry.space_group_name_H-M   'P 1'
#
loop_
_entity.id
_entity.type
_entity.pdbx_description
1 polymer ?
#
loop_
_entity_poly.entity_id
_entity_poly.type
_entity_poly.pdbx_seq_one_letter_code
_entity_poly.pdbx_strand_id
1 'polypeptide(L)'
;MISIFCNPLFFSPKMGERDWGIKGPYLKLKVIFTTLLILLLSACSPTIPQLEYEPKGDYNLDKYVYSVDLNDVVDDQVYIHLHCPGLNQETVIFHFPKTIPGTYKELDYGEMIETIEPQDSNGNLLPVEKVGKNIFKISNAKDLTSIHYWIHDTWDHPKAKTRIWPMGGTNIEKDENFVINASGWFGFFDRLEQVPVQVTLEQPEGMGSFSALPIVDQVDDHITFQARDYHHLIDCPIMVSEPDTNSFMVANTKVFIETYYNGENGGFSDLIKKEIQPSMEAVATFTDSLPVDEYHFIMYIRDGKAFMDTLQSKEIGIFTKAKTVLKNISLFGMGALEHGNSSFYALTDFGDTSYTSMIKRVALHEFMHIFTPLNLHSEYIGEFDYVNPKMSKHLWLYEGITEYFANLIMIQSGLISPLEFFSDKMGGKIRSAGRFPEKKMSFTEMSEKVFDKKYGKHYGQVYQRGAIMGLLLDIEIIGLTNGEKTLKDVVLELASRYGPNKSFDEESFFDEFTSLVHPDLRQWFAKYVEGTVPLDIEGGLAQIGVEYSKKGKHNAPKRILADYGSKENRLSFGKYAKIKKVGKKDPVGFEVGDQLDKDKLQEEFYDENGYPVEEGKEVTIFVKRGDEMLELPYPVEYKERKYKHRLRIFKDRTESQQKYYSVWIGNKN
;
A
#
# COMPACT_ATOMS: atom_id res chain seq x y z
N MET A 1 -1.35 -1.91 3.56
CA MET A 1 -2.80 -1.95 3.41
C MET A 1 -3.33 -3.21 2.74
N ILE A 2 -2.65 -3.78 1.77
CA ILE A 2 -2.92 -5.09 1.15
C ILE A 2 -3.27 -6.18 2.20
N SER A 3 -2.66 -6.14 3.39
CA SER A 3 -2.90 -7.08 4.50
C SER A 3 -4.25 -6.92 5.22
N ILE A 4 -4.98 -5.84 5.04
CA ILE A 4 -6.25 -5.64 5.74
C ILE A 4 -7.39 -6.39 5.03
N PHE A 5 -7.28 -6.58 3.72
CA PHE A 5 -8.30 -7.22 2.90
C PHE A 5 -7.97 -8.67 2.46
N CYS A 6 -6.70 -9.05 2.41
CA CYS A 6 -6.27 -10.42 2.12
C CYS A 6 -6.13 -11.26 3.40
N ASN A 7 -7.20 -11.41 4.16
CA ASN A 7 -7.24 -12.37 5.25
C ASN A 7 -7.79 -13.70 4.70
N PRO A 8 -6.96 -14.75 4.49
CA PRO A 8 -7.44 -16.05 4.02
C PRO A 8 -8.07 -16.84 5.18
N LEU A 9 -9.11 -16.28 5.82
CA LEU A 9 -9.85 -16.94 6.89
C LEU A 9 -11.12 -17.64 6.39
N PHE A 10 -11.21 -17.92 5.11
CA PHE A 10 -12.31 -18.76 4.60
C PHE A 10 -11.73 -19.89 3.76
N PHE A 11 -12.00 -21.08 4.24
CA PHE A 11 -11.74 -22.43 3.76
C PHE A 11 -10.50 -23.13 4.33
N SER A 12 -10.68 -23.65 5.55
CA SER A 12 -10.11 -24.92 5.95
C SER A 12 -11.25 -25.91 6.14
N PRO A 13 -11.41 -26.89 5.29
CA PRO A 13 -12.27 -28.02 5.61
C PRO A 13 -11.50 -28.90 6.60
N LYS A 14 -11.99 -29.01 7.83
CA LYS A 14 -11.69 -30.15 8.70
C LYS A 14 -12.31 -31.38 8.04
N MET A 15 -11.53 -32.12 7.26
CA MET A 15 -11.81 -33.52 6.99
C MET A 15 -11.05 -34.37 7.99
N GLY A 16 -11.80 -35.12 8.76
CA GLY A 16 -11.29 -36.06 9.75
C GLY A 16 -10.45 -37.15 9.10
N GLU A 17 -9.32 -37.43 9.72
CA GLU A 17 -8.51 -38.60 9.47
C GLU A 17 -9.37 -39.87 9.70
N ARG A 18 -9.49 -40.66 8.65
CA ARG A 18 -9.78 -42.12 8.79
C ARG A 18 -8.55 -42.86 8.29
N ASP A 19 -7.94 -43.60 9.23
CA ASP A 19 -6.91 -44.58 9.00
C ASP A 19 -7.27 -45.56 7.89
N TRP A 20 -6.40 -45.63 6.87
CA TRP A 20 -6.29 -46.77 5.99
C TRP A 20 -4.84 -47.24 5.97
N GLY A 21 -4.57 -48.25 6.80
CA GLY A 21 -3.29 -48.94 6.80
C GLY A 21 -3.03 -49.68 5.51
N ILE A 22 -2.04 -49.25 4.73
CA ILE A 22 -1.40 -50.06 3.69
C ILE A 22 0.13 -49.92 3.87
N LYS A 23 0.73 -50.98 4.40
CA LYS A 23 2.18 -51.21 4.37
C LYS A 23 2.51 -51.95 3.10
N GLY A 24 3.33 -51.35 2.22
CA GLY A 24 3.89 -52.01 1.05
C GLY A 24 5.19 -51.34 0.55
N PRO A 25 6.15 -52.12 0.01
CA PRO A 25 7.53 -51.66 -0.28
C PRO A 25 7.65 -50.66 -1.45
N TYR A 26 6.57 -50.26 -2.10
CA TYR A 26 6.56 -49.32 -3.23
C TYR A 26 6.79 -47.86 -2.88
N LEU A 27 6.75 -47.52 -1.59
CA LEU A 27 6.87 -46.11 -1.17
C LEU A 27 8.33 -45.62 -1.22
N LYS A 28 9.32 -46.53 -1.03
CA LYS A 28 10.78 -46.17 -1.08
C LYS A 28 11.26 -45.88 -2.50
N LEU A 29 10.68 -46.51 -3.51
CA LEU A 29 11.12 -46.31 -4.91
C LEU A 29 10.59 -44.96 -5.48
N LYS A 30 9.38 -44.56 -5.10
CA LYS A 30 8.81 -43.26 -5.53
C LYS A 30 9.56 -42.06 -4.94
N VAL A 31 9.97 -42.14 -3.67
CA VAL A 31 10.73 -41.05 -3.01
C VAL A 31 12.10 -40.90 -3.66
N ILE A 32 12.80 -42.00 -3.99
CA ILE A 32 14.11 -41.94 -4.63
C ILE A 32 14.00 -41.36 -6.06
N PHE A 33 12.99 -41.75 -6.84
CA PHE A 33 12.78 -41.21 -8.19
C PHE A 33 12.39 -39.75 -8.20
N THR A 34 11.55 -39.30 -7.23
CA THR A 34 11.13 -37.90 -7.10
C THR A 34 12.31 -37.04 -6.62
N THR A 35 13.13 -37.53 -5.72
CA THR A 35 14.33 -36.80 -5.24
C THR A 35 15.41 -36.73 -6.32
N LEU A 36 15.59 -37.76 -7.15
CA LEU A 36 16.54 -37.75 -8.27
C LEU A 36 16.05 -36.83 -9.41
N LEU A 37 14.74 -36.77 -9.66
CA LEU A 37 14.17 -35.88 -10.66
C LEU A 37 14.21 -34.39 -10.20
N ILE A 38 14.06 -34.12 -8.90
CA ILE A 38 14.23 -32.79 -8.33
C ILE A 38 15.71 -32.34 -8.36
N LEU A 39 16.66 -33.26 -8.14
CA LEU A 39 18.09 -32.96 -8.24
C LEU A 39 18.56 -32.78 -9.69
N LEU A 40 17.89 -33.37 -10.68
CA LEU A 40 18.19 -33.18 -12.09
C LEU A 40 17.55 -31.91 -12.67
N LEU A 41 16.47 -31.42 -12.05
CA LEU A 41 15.80 -30.16 -12.44
C LEU A 41 16.41 -28.91 -11.76
N SER A 42 17.18 -29.08 -10.68
CA SER A 42 17.90 -27.98 -10.02
C SER A 42 19.28 -27.70 -10.59
N ALA A 43 19.73 -28.47 -11.60
CA ALA A 43 21.07 -28.31 -12.21
C ALA A 43 21.05 -27.56 -13.55
N CYS A 44 19.91 -27.03 -14.00
CA CYS A 44 19.81 -26.23 -15.21
C CYS A 44 18.95 -24.99 -14.98
N SER A 45 19.36 -24.10 -14.08
CA SER A 45 19.10 -22.69 -14.30
C SER A 45 20.14 -22.24 -15.33
N PRO A 46 19.77 -21.78 -16.52
CA PRO A 46 20.74 -21.17 -17.42
C PRO A 46 21.30 -19.96 -16.67
N THR A 47 22.55 -20.03 -16.26
CA THR A 47 23.34 -18.84 -15.94
C THR A 47 23.34 -18.03 -17.23
N ILE A 48 22.55 -16.95 -17.26
CA ILE A 48 22.62 -15.93 -18.31
C ILE A 48 24.08 -15.47 -18.29
N PRO A 49 24.84 -15.59 -19.39
CA PRO A 49 26.20 -15.08 -19.42
C PRO A 49 26.09 -13.58 -19.04
N GLN A 50 26.73 -13.18 -17.95
CA GLN A 50 27.02 -11.77 -17.75
C GLN A 50 27.94 -11.39 -18.89
N LEU A 51 27.38 -10.70 -19.88
CA LEU A 51 28.20 -10.05 -20.90
C LEU A 51 28.99 -8.99 -20.12
N GLU A 52 30.30 -9.21 -19.98
CA GLU A 52 31.24 -8.19 -19.49
C GLU A 52 31.18 -7.02 -20.48
N TYR A 53 30.42 -5.99 -20.11
CA TYR A 53 30.23 -4.78 -20.88
C TYR A 53 30.97 -3.65 -20.18
N GLU A 54 32.09 -3.23 -20.76
CA GLU A 54 32.69 -1.94 -20.44
C GLU A 54 32.12 -0.90 -21.42
N PRO A 55 31.47 0.17 -20.95
CA PRO A 55 31.04 1.26 -21.81
C PRO A 55 32.30 2.04 -22.28
N LYS A 56 32.71 1.81 -23.53
CA LYS A 56 33.74 2.63 -24.19
C LYS A 56 33.10 3.36 -25.36
N GLY A 57 32.93 4.67 -25.22
CA GLY A 57 32.61 5.57 -26.33
C GLY A 57 31.65 6.69 -25.94
N ASP A 58 31.86 7.87 -26.56
CA ASP A 58 30.90 8.98 -26.54
C ASP A 58 29.59 8.52 -27.21
N TYR A 59 28.59 8.21 -26.38
CA TYR A 59 27.26 7.86 -26.83
C TYR A 59 26.48 9.15 -27.05
N ASN A 60 26.20 9.48 -28.31
CA ASN A 60 25.23 10.53 -28.64
C ASN A 60 23.81 9.91 -28.55
N LEU A 61 23.44 9.49 -27.33
CA LEU A 61 22.14 8.90 -27.02
C LEU A 61 21.20 10.04 -26.73
N ASP A 62 20.44 10.51 -27.76
CA ASP A 62 19.53 11.63 -27.54
C ASP A 62 18.45 11.28 -26.51
N LYS A 63 17.62 10.28 -26.74
CA LYS A 63 16.54 9.85 -25.83
C LYS A 63 15.76 8.63 -26.37
N TYR A 64 15.00 7.98 -25.50
CA TYR A 64 13.87 7.12 -25.89
C TYR A 64 12.71 8.01 -26.34
N VAL A 65 12.06 7.70 -27.44
CA VAL A 65 10.84 8.38 -27.88
C VAL A 65 9.74 7.36 -28.11
N TYR A 66 8.81 7.28 -27.17
CA TYR A 66 7.62 6.44 -27.28
C TYR A 66 6.48 7.25 -27.88
N SER A 67 5.70 6.61 -28.76
CA SER A 67 4.46 7.13 -29.31
C SER A 67 3.37 6.08 -29.24
N VAL A 68 2.20 6.47 -28.79
CA VAL A 68 1.06 5.58 -28.56
C VAL A 68 -0.21 6.26 -29.02
N ASP A 69 -0.95 5.61 -29.92
CA ASP A 69 -2.30 6.01 -30.30
C ASP A 69 -3.32 5.25 -29.44
N LEU A 70 -3.99 5.95 -28.53
CA LEU A 70 -5.00 5.38 -27.65
C LEU A 70 -6.37 5.20 -28.33
N ASN A 71 -6.54 5.69 -29.57
CA ASN A 71 -7.73 5.45 -30.36
C ASN A 71 -7.68 4.07 -31.04
N ASP A 72 -6.46 3.53 -31.28
CA ASP A 72 -6.25 2.24 -31.95
C ASP A 72 -6.12 1.09 -30.93
N VAL A 73 -7.24 0.77 -30.27
CA VAL A 73 -7.34 -0.36 -29.34
C VAL A 73 -7.93 -1.57 -30.03
N VAL A 74 -7.22 -2.69 -30.03
CA VAL A 74 -7.63 -3.98 -30.63
C VAL A 74 -7.54 -5.11 -29.60
N ASP A 75 -8.66 -5.76 -29.28
CA ASP A 75 -8.73 -6.91 -28.36
C ASP A 75 -8.03 -6.63 -26.99
N ASP A 76 -8.35 -5.48 -26.36
CA ASP A 76 -7.76 -4.97 -25.11
C ASP A 76 -6.23 -4.81 -25.16
N GLN A 77 -5.71 -4.48 -26.37
CA GLN A 77 -4.30 -4.24 -26.62
C GLN A 77 -4.10 -2.88 -27.28
N VAL A 78 -2.93 -2.29 -27.00
CA VAL A 78 -2.45 -1.06 -27.64
C VAL A 78 -1.08 -1.29 -28.25
N TYR A 79 -0.83 -0.67 -29.40
CA TYR A 79 0.43 -0.80 -30.12
C TYR A 79 1.41 0.30 -29.71
N ILE A 80 2.60 -0.10 -29.30
CA ILE A 80 3.66 0.81 -28.85
C ILE A 80 4.68 0.98 -29.97
N HIS A 81 5.01 2.23 -30.26
CA HIS A 81 6.11 2.60 -31.12
C HIS A 81 7.23 3.21 -30.27
N LEU A 82 8.42 2.64 -30.35
CA LEU A 82 9.63 3.20 -29.77
C LEU A 82 10.59 3.60 -30.89
N HIS A 83 10.95 4.88 -30.97
CA HIS A 83 12.16 5.30 -31.65
C HIS A 83 13.34 5.19 -30.66
N CYS A 84 14.32 4.36 -31.01
CA CYS A 84 15.41 3.98 -30.14
C CYS A 84 16.46 5.08 -30.00
N PRO A 85 17.10 5.24 -28.84
CA PRO A 85 18.35 5.98 -28.75
C PRO A 85 19.41 5.33 -29.64
N GLY A 86 20.40 6.09 -30.08
CA GLY A 86 21.48 5.57 -30.93
C GLY A 86 22.30 4.48 -30.23
N LEU A 87 22.44 3.32 -30.84
CA LEU A 87 23.12 2.15 -30.29
C LEU A 87 24.37 1.82 -31.11
N ASN A 88 25.46 1.48 -30.44
CA ASN A 88 26.73 1.19 -31.08
C ASN A 88 27.17 -0.28 -30.99
N GLN A 89 26.37 -1.13 -30.31
CA GLN A 89 26.64 -2.54 -30.11
C GLN A 89 26.06 -3.40 -31.25
N GLU A 90 26.72 -4.52 -31.54
CA GLU A 90 26.23 -5.56 -32.47
C GLU A 90 25.01 -6.30 -31.89
N THR A 91 24.96 -6.42 -30.57
CA THR A 91 23.87 -7.09 -29.85
C THR A 91 23.52 -6.27 -28.63
N VAL A 92 22.22 -6.09 -28.39
CA VAL A 92 21.67 -5.40 -27.22
C VAL A 92 20.60 -6.24 -26.54
N ILE A 93 20.37 -5.94 -25.28
CA ILE A 93 19.28 -6.56 -24.51
C ILE A 93 18.23 -5.47 -24.23
N PHE A 94 16.98 -5.79 -24.56
CA PHE A 94 15.82 -4.98 -24.26
C PHE A 94 15.00 -5.66 -23.16
N HIS A 95 14.71 -4.93 -22.09
CA HIS A 95 14.08 -5.43 -20.88
C HIS A 95 12.68 -4.84 -20.65
N PHE A 96 11.86 -5.64 -19.98
CA PHE A 96 10.70 -5.14 -19.20
C PHE A 96 10.96 -5.43 -17.72
N PRO A 97 10.46 -4.59 -16.79
CA PRO A 97 10.68 -4.80 -15.37
C PRO A 97 10.18 -6.15 -14.86
N LYS A 98 10.96 -6.78 -14.02
CA LYS A 98 10.54 -7.95 -13.24
C LYS A 98 9.65 -7.54 -12.08
N THR A 99 9.98 -6.42 -11.46
CA THR A 99 9.21 -5.76 -10.40
C THR A 99 9.57 -4.27 -10.37
N ILE A 100 8.84 -3.52 -9.56
CA ILE A 100 9.06 -2.08 -9.33
C ILE A 100 9.10 -1.81 -7.82
N PRO A 101 9.70 -0.70 -7.37
CA PRO A 101 9.64 -0.27 -5.98
C PRO A 101 8.20 -0.26 -5.45
N GLY A 102 7.99 -0.47 -4.16
CA GLY A 102 6.67 -0.46 -3.52
C GLY A 102 5.83 -1.73 -3.68
N THR A 103 6.10 -2.60 -4.67
CA THR A 103 5.24 -3.78 -4.91
C THR A 103 5.64 -5.05 -4.15
N TYR A 104 6.89 -5.20 -3.77
CA TYR A 104 7.46 -6.32 -2.99
C TYR A 104 7.06 -7.72 -3.49
N LYS A 105 6.88 -7.86 -4.80
CA LYS A 105 6.47 -9.09 -5.48
C LYS A 105 7.03 -9.12 -6.90
N GLU A 106 7.43 -10.29 -7.35
CA GLU A 106 7.80 -10.48 -8.76
C GLU A 106 6.55 -10.41 -9.63
N LEU A 107 6.50 -9.46 -10.55
CA LEU A 107 5.35 -9.17 -11.41
C LEU A 107 5.57 -9.66 -12.84
N ASP A 108 6.84 -9.72 -13.31
CA ASP A 108 7.25 -10.22 -14.63
C ASP A 108 6.44 -9.58 -15.77
N TYR A 109 6.50 -8.27 -15.92
CA TYR A 109 5.70 -7.53 -16.92
C TYR A 109 5.94 -8.00 -18.35
N GLY A 110 7.17 -8.38 -18.71
CA GLY A 110 7.52 -8.90 -20.04
C GLY A 110 6.84 -10.22 -20.41
N GLU A 111 6.23 -10.95 -19.46
CA GLU A 111 5.41 -12.12 -19.82
C GLU A 111 4.14 -11.73 -20.59
N MET A 112 3.72 -10.46 -20.50
CA MET A 112 2.57 -9.91 -21.22
C MET A 112 2.93 -9.47 -22.63
N ILE A 113 4.22 -9.37 -22.95
CA ILE A 113 4.73 -9.03 -24.27
C ILE A 113 5.08 -10.34 -24.98
N GLU A 114 4.33 -10.68 -26.03
CA GLU A 114 4.54 -11.93 -26.74
C GLU A 114 5.79 -11.87 -27.63
N THR A 115 5.92 -10.79 -28.39
CA THR A 115 7.07 -10.51 -29.28
C THR A 115 7.29 -9.02 -29.39
N ILE A 116 8.50 -8.63 -29.84
CA ILE A 116 8.82 -7.28 -30.26
C ILE A 116 9.30 -7.30 -31.72
N GLU A 117 9.14 -6.21 -32.42
CA GLU A 117 9.50 -6.03 -33.83
C GLU A 117 10.59 -4.96 -33.97
N PRO A 118 11.87 -5.30 -33.75
CA PRO A 118 12.98 -4.37 -33.95
C PRO A 118 13.23 -4.15 -35.44
N GLN A 119 13.39 -2.88 -35.88
CA GLN A 119 13.54 -2.50 -37.27
C GLN A 119 14.74 -1.58 -37.49
N ASP A 120 15.33 -1.70 -38.70
CA ASP A 120 16.32 -0.76 -39.21
C ASP A 120 15.66 0.50 -39.81
N SER A 121 16.47 1.45 -40.27
CA SER A 121 15.97 2.70 -40.93
C SER A 121 15.16 2.51 -42.20
N ASN A 122 15.18 1.32 -42.81
CA ASN A 122 14.41 0.96 -43.99
C ASN A 122 13.14 0.17 -43.65
N GLY A 123 12.88 -0.07 -42.34
CA GLY A 123 11.75 -0.88 -41.86
C GLY A 123 11.97 -2.40 -41.98
N ASN A 124 13.21 -2.87 -42.22
CA ASN A 124 13.49 -4.30 -42.23
C ASN A 124 13.61 -4.82 -40.78
N LEU A 125 12.99 -5.97 -40.49
CA LEU A 125 13.06 -6.61 -39.19
C LEU A 125 14.47 -7.10 -38.89
N LEU A 126 14.95 -6.79 -37.68
CA LEU A 126 16.21 -7.32 -37.14
C LEU A 126 15.96 -8.61 -36.34
N PRO A 127 16.96 -9.51 -36.27
CA PRO A 127 16.80 -10.75 -35.51
C PRO A 127 16.61 -10.47 -34.02
N VAL A 128 15.57 -11.06 -33.43
CA VAL A 128 15.25 -10.96 -31.99
C VAL A 128 14.94 -12.34 -31.42
N GLU A 129 15.39 -12.56 -30.18
CA GLU A 129 15.14 -13.79 -29.42
C GLU A 129 14.64 -13.42 -28.01
N LYS A 130 13.52 -13.97 -27.57
CA LYS A 130 13.05 -13.87 -26.18
C LYS A 130 13.80 -14.88 -25.34
N VAL A 131 14.86 -14.43 -24.63
CA VAL A 131 15.75 -15.28 -23.83
C VAL A 131 15.34 -15.44 -22.38
N GLY A 132 14.28 -14.77 -21.94
CA GLY A 132 13.71 -14.85 -20.60
C GLY A 132 12.31 -14.29 -20.56
N LYS A 133 11.66 -14.30 -19.38
CA LYS A 133 10.32 -13.76 -19.22
C LYS A 133 10.22 -12.29 -19.62
N ASN A 134 11.24 -11.52 -19.24
CA ASN A 134 11.29 -10.07 -19.36
C ASN A 134 12.39 -9.60 -20.31
N ILE A 135 13.04 -10.50 -21.07
CA ILE A 135 14.32 -10.23 -21.72
C ILE A 135 14.26 -10.60 -23.20
N PHE A 136 14.55 -9.62 -24.04
CA PHE A 136 14.67 -9.77 -25.50
C PHE A 136 16.07 -9.41 -25.96
N LYS A 137 16.73 -10.33 -26.66
CA LYS A 137 18.05 -10.16 -27.26
C LYS A 137 17.89 -9.79 -28.73
N ILE A 138 18.43 -8.64 -29.13
CA ILE A 138 18.36 -8.12 -30.50
C ILE A 138 19.77 -8.16 -31.08
N SER A 139 19.90 -8.75 -32.27
CA SER A 139 21.16 -8.81 -33.02
C SER A 139 21.17 -7.79 -34.19
N ASN A 140 22.35 -7.45 -34.70
CA ASN A 140 22.58 -6.38 -35.68
C ASN A 140 22.08 -5.00 -35.17
N ALA A 141 22.22 -4.78 -33.87
CA ALA A 141 21.60 -3.65 -33.20
C ALA A 141 22.23 -2.28 -33.53
N LYS A 142 23.35 -2.26 -34.22
CA LYS A 142 23.91 -1.00 -34.78
C LYS A 142 23.01 -0.35 -35.82
N ASP A 143 22.18 -1.16 -36.48
CA ASP A 143 21.23 -0.70 -37.49
C ASP A 143 19.83 -0.44 -36.90
N LEU A 144 19.63 -0.71 -35.60
CA LEU A 144 18.34 -0.57 -34.93
C LEU A 144 17.92 0.90 -34.83
N THR A 145 16.75 1.21 -35.33
CA THR A 145 16.14 2.56 -35.25
C THR A 145 14.84 2.57 -34.47
N SER A 146 14.06 1.49 -34.53
CA SER A 146 12.78 1.42 -33.83
C SER A 146 12.46 0.01 -33.33
N ILE A 147 11.60 -0.04 -32.30
CA ILE A 147 10.98 -1.29 -31.81
C ILE A 147 9.47 -1.05 -31.71
N HIS A 148 8.70 -2.03 -32.17
CA HIS A 148 7.25 -2.00 -32.09
C HIS A 148 6.73 -3.24 -31.39
N TYR A 149 5.65 -3.12 -30.62
CA TYR A 149 5.05 -4.26 -29.92
C TYR A 149 3.65 -3.96 -29.41
N TRP A 150 2.86 -5.00 -29.20
CA TRP A 150 1.57 -4.94 -28.53
C TRP A 150 1.70 -5.17 -27.04
N ILE A 151 0.94 -4.40 -26.26
CA ILE A 151 0.77 -4.60 -24.82
C ILE A 151 -0.66 -5.01 -24.50
N HIS A 152 -0.84 -5.80 -23.46
CA HIS A 152 -2.13 -6.24 -22.96
C HIS A 152 -2.58 -5.48 -21.74
N ASP A 153 -3.90 -5.37 -21.54
CA ASP A 153 -4.48 -5.09 -20.22
C ASP A 153 -4.04 -6.14 -19.20
N THR A 154 -3.61 -5.70 -18.02
CA THR A 154 -3.19 -6.63 -16.96
C THR A 154 -4.25 -6.85 -15.89
N TRP A 155 -5.28 -6.01 -15.83
CA TRP A 155 -6.30 -6.09 -14.78
C TRP A 155 -7.26 -7.24 -14.97
N ASP A 156 -7.56 -7.61 -16.19
CA ASP A 156 -8.48 -8.70 -16.49
C ASP A 156 -7.85 -9.85 -17.28
N HIS A 157 -6.69 -9.64 -17.89
CA HIS A 157 -5.98 -10.69 -18.63
C HIS A 157 -5.72 -11.94 -17.77
N PRO A 158 -6.07 -13.15 -18.26
CA PRO A 158 -6.02 -14.39 -17.47
C PRO A 158 -4.68 -14.72 -16.82
N LYS A 159 -3.55 -14.37 -17.46
CA LYS A 159 -2.20 -14.62 -16.92
C LYS A 159 -1.76 -13.57 -15.88
N ALA A 160 -2.28 -12.35 -15.95
CA ALA A 160 -1.83 -11.21 -15.16
C ALA A 160 -2.68 -10.94 -13.91
N LYS A 161 -4.01 -10.95 -14.02
CA LYS A 161 -4.98 -10.50 -13.01
C LYS A 161 -4.86 -11.08 -11.59
N THR A 162 -4.17 -12.19 -11.40
CA THR A 162 -3.90 -12.78 -10.08
C THR A 162 -2.47 -12.51 -9.61
N ARG A 163 -1.62 -12.01 -10.47
CA ARG A 163 -0.21 -11.75 -10.21
C ARG A 163 0.09 -10.27 -10.08
N ILE A 164 -0.36 -9.47 -11.02
CA ILE A 164 -0.17 -8.02 -11.05
C ILE A 164 -1.36 -7.37 -10.35
N TRP A 165 -1.09 -6.60 -9.30
CA TRP A 165 -2.12 -5.86 -8.58
C TRP A 165 -2.53 -4.63 -9.40
N PRO A 166 -3.80 -4.21 -9.38
CA PRO A 166 -4.27 -3.08 -10.16
C PRO A 166 -3.45 -1.79 -10.00
N MET A 167 -2.99 -1.47 -8.78
CA MET A 167 -2.20 -0.26 -8.57
C MET A 167 -0.82 -0.27 -9.24
N GLY A 168 -0.27 -1.43 -9.58
CA GLY A 168 0.98 -1.57 -10.34
C GLY A 168 0.75 -2.17 -11.74
N GLY A 169 -0.50 -2.31 -12.16
CA GLY A 169 -0.89 -2.89 -13.44
C GLY A 169 -1.34 -1.85 -14.46
N THR A 170 -1.77 -2.34 -15.62
CA THR A 170 -2.27 -1.54 -16.74
C THR A 170 -3.76 -1.77 -16.94
N ASN A 171 -4.50 -0.72 -17.32
CA ASN A 171 -5.89 -0.80 -17.75
C ASN A 171 -6.02 -0.25 -19.17
N ILE A 172 -6.80 -0.91 -20.02
CA ILE A 172 -7.05 -0.50 -21.40
C ILE A 172 -8.55 -0.64 -21.65
N GLU A 173 -9.30 0.43 -21.40
CA GLU A 173 -10.75 0.50 -21.64
C GLU A 173 -11.00 1.54 -22.74
N LYS A 174 -11.17 1.07 -23.97
CA LYS A 174 -11.34 1.94 -25.14
C LYS A 174 -12.44 2.97 -24.91
N ASP A 175 -12.14 4.24 -25.23
CA ASP A 175 -13.03 5.40 -25.10
C ASP A 175 -13.53 5.68 -23.68
N GLU A 176 -12.94 5.02 -22.64
CA GLU A 176 -13.35 5.18 -21.23
C GLU A 176 -12.16 5.51 -20.31
N ASN A 177 -11.13 4.64 -20.27
CA ASN A 177 -10.00 4.84 -19.35
C ASN A 177 -8.76 4.07 -19.78
N PHE A 178 -7.60 4.70 -19.57
CA PHE A 178 -6.30 4.05 -19.65
C PHE A 178 -5.49 4.31 -18.38
N VAL A 179 -4.91 3.25 -17.83
CA VAL A 179 -3.93 3.34 -16.74
C VAL A 179 -2.59 2.89 -17.29
N ILE A 180 -1.66 3.83 -17.37
CA ILE A 180 -0.33 3.66 -17.92
C ILE A 180 0.68 3.63 -16.77
N ASN A 181 0.83 2.45 -16.14
CA ASN A 181 2.00 2.18 -15.32
C ASN A 181 3.14 1.79 -16.26
N ALA A 182 4.16 2.65 -16.35
CA ALA A 182 5.22 2.57 -17.35
C ALA A 182 5.90 1.19 -17.44
N SER A 183 6.01 0.50 -16.31
CA SER A 183 6.57 -0.86 -16.21
C SER A 183 5.87 -1.91 -17.08
N GLY A 184 4.58 -1.74 -17.35
CA GLY A 184 3.81 -2.63 -18.22
C GLY A 184 3.70 -2.14 -19.66
N TRP A 185 4.10 -0.87 -19.94
CA TRP A 185 3.97 -0.25 -21.26
C TRP A 185 5.31 -0.09 -21.96
N PHE A 186 6.37 0.33 -21.25
CA PHE A 186 7.63 0.77 -21.83
C PHE A 186 8.79 -0.07 -21.35
N GLY A 187 9.53 -0.66 -22.30
CA GLY A 187 10.76 -1.38 -21.99
C GLY A 187 11.97 -0.44 -21.98
N PHE A 188 13.16 -0.99 -21.72
CA PHE A 188 14.41 -0.22 -21.72
C PHE A 188 15.58 -1.11 -22.14
N PHE A 189 16.67 -0.49 -22.61
CA PHE A 189 17.90 -1.22 -22.91
C PHE A 189 18.77 -1.36 -21.67
N ASP A 190 19.42 -2.50 -21.54
CA ASP A 190 20.37 -2.78 -20.47
C ASP A 190 21.39 -1.63 -20.33
N ARG A 191 21.55 -1.12 -19.10
CA ARG A 191 22.45 -0.01 -18.74
C ARG A 191 22.15 1.35 -19.42
N LEU A 192 20.97 1.54 -19.92
CA LEU A 192 20.52 2.82 -20.49
C LEU A 192 19.32 3.41 -19.75
N GLU A 193 19.16 3.06 -18.48
CA GLU A 193 18.08 3.56 -17.60
C GLU A 193 18.20 5.05 -17.32
N GLN A 194 19.40 5.63 -17.44
CA GLN A 194 19.68 7.06 -17.20
C GLN A 194 19.42 7.95 -18.43
N VAL A 195 19.04 7.37 -19.57
CA VAL A 195 18.74 8.12 -20.79
C VAL A 195 17.35 8.76 -20.67
N PRO A 196 17.18 10.04 -21.04
CA PRO A 196 15.88 10.70 -21.04
C PRO A 196 14.82 9.96 -21.86
N VAL A 197 13.57 10.02 -21.39
CA VAL A 197 12.44 9.35 -22.06
C VAL A 197 11.37 10.38 -22.38
N GLN A 198 10.93 10.39 -23.63
CA GLN A 198 9.78 11.14 -24.10
C GLN A 198 8.63 10.17 -24.41
N VAL A 199 7.41 10.50 -23.96
CA VAL A 199 6.20 9.72 -24.24
C VAL A 199 5.16 10.65 -24.86
N THR A 200 4.76 10.36 -26.08
CA THR A 200 3.67 11.07 -26.78
C THR A 200 2.45 10.17 -26.86
N LEU A 201 1.33 10.68 -26.37
CA LEU A 201 0.03 10.00 -26.44
C LEU A 201 -0.90 10.76 -27.38
N GLU A 202 -1.55 10.04 -28.30
CA GLU A 202 -2.71 10.51 -29.02
C GLU A 202 -3.96 10.04 -28.28
N GLN A 203 -4.70 11.01 -27.71
CA GLN A 203 -5.82 10.73 -26.78
C GLN A 203 -7.15 10.67 -27.53
N PRO A 204 -8.13 9.88 -27.06
CA PRO A 204 -9.51 9.98 -27.52
C PRO A 204 -10.11 11.37 -27.23
N GLU A 205 -11.01 11.82 -28.11
CA GLU A 205 -11.69 13.12 -27.97
C GLU A 205 -12.41 13.24 -26.61
N GLY A 206 -12.20 14.35 -25.93
CA GLY A 206 -12.82 14.64 -24.61
C GLY A 206 -12.08 14.06 -23.42
N MET A 207 -11.03 13.25 -23.61
CA MET A 207 -10.19 12.76 -22.52
C MET A 207 -9.07 13.74 -22.17
N GLY A 208 -8.58 13.64 -20.92
CA GLY A 208 -7.40 14.31 -20.44
C GLY A 208 -6.40 13.31 -19.85
N SER A 209 -5.13 13.65 -19.91
CA SER A 209 -4.06 12.85 -19.29
C SER A 209 -3.58 13.46 -17.98
N PHE A 210 -3.50 12.66 -16.93
CA PHE A 210 -3.15 13.05 -15.58
C PHE A 210 -1.88 12.32 -15.13
N SER A 211 -0.85 13.07 -14.76
CA SER A 211 0.44 12.54 -14.32
C SER A 211 1.25 13.64 -13.62
N ALA A 212 2.21 13.23 -12.79
CA ALA A 212 3.25 14.13 -12.28
C ALA A 212 4.41 14.35 -13.27
N LEU A 213 4.40 13.70 -14.45
CA LEU A 213 5.40 13.95 -15.50
C LEU A 213 5.25 15.35 -16.09
N PRO A 214 6.35 16.10 -16.29
CA PRO A 214 6.32 17.37 -17.02
C PRO A 214 5.76 17.21 -18.44
N ILE A 215 4.76 18.02 -18.79
CA ILE A 215 4.26 18.16 -20.14
C ILE A 215 5.17 19.13 -20.89
N VAL A 216 5.73 18.70 -22.01
CA VAL A 216 6.64 19.52 -22.83
C VAL A 216 6.00 20.00 -24.12
N ASP A 217 4.93 19.34 -24.58
CA ASP A 217 4.13 19.74 -25.73
C ASP A 217 2.70 19.24 -25.61
N GLN A 218 1.74 20.04 -26.04
CA GLN A 218 0.33 19.66 -26.11
C GLN A 218 -0.35 20.41 -27.27
N VAL A 219 -0.77 19.67 -28.28
CA VAL A 219 -1.46 20.21 -29.46
C VAL A 219 -2.65 19.31 -29.81
N ASP A 220 -3.85 19.87 -29.75
CA ASP A 220 -5.11 19.17 -29.98
C ASP A 220 -5.23 17.92 -29.05
N ASP A 221 -5.30 16.73 -29.62
CA ASP A 221 -5.41 15.45 -28.93
C ASP A 221 -4.05 14.79 -28.62
N HIS A 222 -2.93 15.43 -29.00
CA HIS A 222 -1.59 14.96 -28.73
C HIS A 222 -1.00 15.61 -27.48
N ILE A 223 -0.52 14.81 -26.55
CA ILE A 223 0.20 15.26 -25.35
C ILE A 223 1.55 14.56 -25.27
N THR A 224 2.61 15.32 -24.98
CA THR A 224 3.97 14.81 -24.86
C THR A 224 4.51 15.06 -23.46
N PHE A 225 4.86 13.98 -22.78
CA PHE A 225 5.53 13.98 -21.48
C PHE A 225 7.03 13.80 -21.64
N GLN A 226 7.80 14.36 -20.69
CA GLN A 226 9.25 14.19 -20.61
C GLN A 226 9.66 13.66 -19.25
N ALA A 227 10.20 12.45 -19.22
CA ALA A 227 10.89 11.93 -18.04
C ALA A 227 12.40 12.21 -18.12
N ARG A 228 13.02 12.52 -16.99
CA ARG A 228 14.47 12.73 -16.88
C ARG A 228 15.25 11.48 -17.28
N ASP A 229 14.76 10.33 -16.88
CA ASP A 229 15.32 9.00 -17.08
C ASP A 229 14.23 7.93 -16.95
N TYR A 230 14.57 6.64 -17.10
CA TYR A 230 13.61 5.54 -16.99
C TYR A 230 13.07 5.37 -15.55
N HIS A 231 13.88 5.66 -14.52
CA HIS A 231 13.42 5.62 -13.13
C HIS A 231 12.31 6.65 -12.89
N HIS A 232 12.49 7.87 -13.40
CA HIS A 232 11.48 8.92 -13.32
C HIS A 232 10.20 8.57 -14.09
N LEU A 233 10.32 7.88 -15.24
CA LEU A 233 9.16 7.40 -15.99
C LEU A 233 8.35 6.36 -15.20
N ILE A 234 9.03 5.38 -14.60
CA ILE A 234 8.41 4.35 -13.74
C ILE A 234 7.71 4.98 -12.53
N ASP A 235 8.27 6.05 -12.00
CA ASP A 235 7.79 6.73 -10.80
C ASP A 235 6.67 7.75 -11.08
N CYS A 236 6.15 7.81 -12.30
CA CYS A 236 5.06 8.72 -12.66
C CYS A 236 4.00 8.00 -13.52
N PRO A 237 3.03 7.34 -12.92
CA PRO A 237 1.90 6.75 -13.66
C PRO A 237 1.12 7.83 -14.39
N ILE A 238 0.52 7.46 -15.53
CA ILE A 238 -0.37 8.33 -16.29
C ILE A 238 -1.76 7.68 -16.29
N MET A 239 -2.79 8.44 -16.02
CA MET A 239 -4.19 8.05 -16.26
C MET A 239 -4.79 8.92 -17.35
N VAL A 240 -5.47 8.29 -18.30
CA VAL A 240 -6.20 9.00 -19.36
C VAL A 240 -7.68 8.66 -19.24
N SER A 241 -8.52 9.70 -19.08
CA SER A 241 -9.97 9.54 -18.89
C SER A 241 -10.71 10.85 -19.10
N GLU A 242 -12.06 10.82 -19.08
CA GLU A 242 -12.85 12.04 -18.93
C GLU A 242 -12.41 12.77 -17.65
N PRO A 243 -12.19 14.11 -17.71
CA PRO A 243 -11.68 14.86 -16.57
C PRO A 243 -12.67 14.97 -15.39
N ASP A 244 -12.30 14.46 -14.22
CA ASP A 244 -12.91 14.76 -12.93
C ASP A 244 -11.79 15.17 -11.97
N THR A 245 -11.52 16.47 -11.91
CA THR A 245 -10.33 17.02 -11.25
C THR A 245 -10.66 18.09 -10.24
N ASN A 246 -9.83 18.18 -9.20
CA ASN A 246 -9.84 19.28 -8.24
C ASN A 246 -8.42 19.59 -7.78
N SER A 247 -8.23 20.71 -7.10
CA SER A 247 -6.94 21.03 -6.47
C SER A 247 -7.11 21.93 -5.24
N PHE A 248 -6.06 21.98 -4.42
CA PHE A 248 -5.95 22.87 -3.27
C PHE A 248 -4.48 23.11 -2.92
N MET A 249 -4.21 24.16 -2.13
CA MET A 249 -2.87 24.43 -1.63
C MET A 249 -2.71 23.94 -0.21
N VAL A 250 -1.57 23.33 0.09
CA VAL A 250 -1.14 22.95 1.44
C VAL A 250 0.28 23.47 1.64
N ALA A 251 0.48 24.45 2.51
CA ALA A 251 1.74 25.17 2.64
C ALA A 251 2.22 25.67 1.24
N ASN A 252 3.38 25.23 0.80
CA ASN A 252 3.94 25.58 -0.51
C ASN A 252 3.57 24.59 -1.63
N THR A 253 2.90 23.50 -1.32
CA THR A 253 2.60 22.40 -2.25
C THR A 253 1.21 22.54 -2.88
N LYS A 254 1.11 22.48 -4.19
CA LYS A 254 -0.16 22.35 -4.90
C LYS A 254 -0.54 20.87 -4.99
N VAL A 255 -1.67 20.52 -4.41
CA VAL A 255 -2.21 19.16 -4.42
C VAL A 255 -3.28 19.06 -5.49
N PHE A 256 -3.10 18.12 -6.41
CA PHE A 256 -4.08 17.78 -7.43
C PHE A 256 -4.83 16.51 -7.04
N ILE A 257 -6.09 16.42 -7.42
CA ILE A 257 -6.94 15.25 -7.27
C ILE A 257 -7.53 14.96 -8.64
N GLU A 258 -7.21 13.81 -9.18
CA GLU A 258 -7.61 13.37 -10.49
C GLU A 258 -8.29 12.01 -10.35
N THR A 259 -9.58 11.97 -10.65
CA THR A 259 -10.39 10.78 -10.41
C THR A 259 -11.06 10.29 -11.68
N TYR A 260 -11.20 8.98 -11.79
CA TYR A 260 -12.08 8.32 -12.72
C TYR A 260 -12.96 7.32 -11.96
N TYR A 261 -14.26 7.36 -12.24
CA TYR A 261 -15.24 6.42 -11.67
C TYR A 261 -15.99 5.71 -12.78
N ASN A 262 -15.88 4.39 -12.85
CA ASN A 262 -16.49 3.59 -13.91
C ASN A 262 -17.99 3.27 -13.67
N GLY A 263 -18.68 4.04 -12.83
CA GLY A 263 -20.11 3.93 -12.56
C GLY A 263 -20.90 5.16 -12.98
N GLU A 264 -22.22 5.11 -12.80
CA GLU A 264 -23.08 6.28 -12.98
C GLU A 264 -22.84 7.29 -11.84
N ASN A 265 -22.75 8.58 -12.12
CA ASN A 265 -22.51 9.71 -11.20
C ASN A 265 -21.02 9.97 -10.87
N GLY A 266 -20.37 10.79 -11.70
CA GLY A 266 -19.06 11.39 -11.46
C GLY A 266 -19.04 12.41 -10.30
N GLY A 267 -17.96 13.18 -10.17
CA GLY A 267 -17.81 14.20 -9.14
C GLY A 267 -17.15 13.69 -7.86
N PHE A 268 -16.32 12.66 -7.96
CA PHE A 268 -15.57 12.13 -6.82
C PHE A 268 -14.43 13.06 -6.38
N SER A 269 -13.87 13.87 -7.26
CA SER A 269 -12.77 14.79 -6.93
C SER A 269 -13.12 15.76 -5.81
N ASP A 270 -14.33 16.34 -5.80
CA ASP A 270 -14.82 17.22 -4.72
C ASP A 270 -14.97 16.48 -3.38
N LEU A 271 -15.51 15.25 -3.43
CA LEU A 271 -15.65 14.40 -2.25
C LEU A 271 -14.29 14.05 -1.66
N ILE A 272 -13.35 13.62 -2.51
CA ILE A 272 -11.99 13.26 -2.11
C ILE A 272 -11.30 14.46 -1.48
N LYS A 273 -11.33 15.63 -2.12
CA LYS A 273 -10.76 16.87 -1.57
C LYS A 273 -11.24 17.13 -0.16
N LYS A 274 -12.57 17.14 0.05
CA LYS A 274 -13.18 17.36 1.36
C LYS A 274 -12.65 16.40 2.43
N GLU A 275 -12.43 15.13 2.06
CA GLU A 275 -12.01 14.11 3.00
C GLU A 275 -10.49 14.15 3.29
N ILE A 276 -9.63 14.44 2.30
CA ILE A 276 -8.18 14.35 2.47
C ILE A 276 -7.52 15.69 2.85
N GLN A 277 -8.07 16.84 2.45
CA GLN A 277 -7.45 18.14 2.68
C GLN A 277 -7.10 18.38 4.17
N PRO A 278 -7.97 18.10 5.16
CA PRO A 278 -7.60 18.28 6.57
C PRO A 278 -6.40 17.44 7.01
N SER A 279 -6.23 16.24 6.40
CA SER A 279 -5.10 15.37 6.71
C SER A 279 -3.81 15.89 6.09
N MET A 280 -3.85 16.46 4.88
CA MET A 280 -2.69 17.07 4.22
C MET A 280 -2.23 18.33 4.96
N GLU A 281 -3.16 19.17 5.42
CA GLU A 281 -2.88 20.33 6.28
C GLU A 281 -2.23 19.90 7.61
N ALA A 282 -2.66 18.77 8.17
CA ALA A 282 -2.06 18.19 9.36
C ALA A 282 -0.62 17.69 9.09
N VAL A 283 -0.33 17.10 7.92
CA VAL A 283 1.04 16.73 7.53
C VAL A 283 1.93 17.96 7.46
N ALA A 284 1.51 19.00 6.78
CA ALA A 284 2.29 20.23 6.66
C ALA A 284 2.58 20.87 8.05
N THR A 285 1.62 20.82 8.96
CA THR A 285 1.82 21.26 10.35
C THR A 285 2.78 20.37 11.11
N PHE A 286 2.73 19.04 10.86
CA PHE A 286 3.60 18.07 11.52
C PHE A 286 5.07 18.21 11.07
N THR A 287 5.32 18.51 9.80
CA THR A 287 6.66 18.50 9.20
C THR A 287 7.27 19.89 9.00
N ASP A 288 6.53 20.96 9.33
CA ASP A 288 6.86 22.37 9.14
C ASP A 288 7.03 22.81 7.67
N SER A 289 7.29 21.90 6.74
CA SER A 289 7.38 22.10 5.29
C SER A 289 7.19 20.78 4.55
N LEU A 290 6.79 20.89 3.27
CA LEU A 290 6.70 19.73 2.39
C LEU A 290 7.86 19.77 1.37
N PRO A 291 8.50 18.62 1.07
CA PRO A 291 9.67 18.56 0.19
C PRO A 291 9.31 18.57 -1.31
N VAL A 292 8.05 18.82 -1.67
CA VAL A 292 7.55 18.82 -3.05
C VAL A 292 6.73 20.07 -3.32
N ASP A 293 6.81 20.61 -4.55
CA ASP A 293 6.04 21.79 -4.96
C ASP A 293 4.63 21.41 -5.45
N GLU A 294 4.47 20.20 -5.94
CA GLU A 294 3.20 19.64 -6.38
C GLU A 294 3.08 18.16 -6.02
N TYR A 295 1.84 17.68 -5.88
CA TYR A 295 1.54 16.27 -5.62
C TYR A 295 0.21 15.86 -6.25
N HIS A 296 0.17 14.70 -6.92
CA HIS A 296 -0.97 14.19 -7.66
C HIS A 296 -1.57 12.95 -6.99
N PHE A 297 -2.84 13.04 -6.59
CA PHE A 297 -3.65 11.89 -6.21
C PHE A 297 -4.42 11.38 -7.42
N ILE A 298 -3.92 10.33 -8.09
CA ILE A 298 -4.50 9.75 -9.30
C ILE A 298 -5.31 8.52 -8.89
N MET A 299 -6.64 8.55 -9.06
CA MET A 299 -7.53 7.56 -8.48
C MET A 299 -8.49 6.94 -9.50
N TYR A 300 -8.31 5.66 -9.78
CA TYR A 300 -9.30 4.84 -10.47
C TYR A 300 -10.24 4.20 -9.44
N ILE A 301 -11.54 4.47 -9.55
CA ILE A 301 -12.56 4.03 -8.61
C ILE A 301 -13.57 3.14 -9.33
N ARG A 302 -13.66 1.87 -8.94
CA ARG A 302 -14.62 0.90 -9.49
C ARG A 302 -15.95 0.97 -8.78
N ASP A 303 -17.04 0.83 -9.53
CA ASP A 303 -18.37 0.60 -8.94
C ASP A 303 -18.51 -0.85 -8.47
N GLY A 304 -18.57 -1.03 -7.16
CA GLY A 304 -18.81 -2.30 -6.49
C GLY A 304 -20.22 -2.48 -5.93
N LYS A 305 -21.12 -1.51 -6.14
CA LYS A 305 -22.48 -1.51 -5.53
C LYS A 305 -23.29 -2.69 -5.99
N ALA A 306 -23.39 -2.93 -7.30
CA ALA A 306 -24.13 -4.07 -7.87
C ALA A 306 -23.60 -5.43 -7.37
N PHE A 307 -22.27 -5.54 -7.17
CA PHE A 307 -21.67 -6.73 -6.57
C PHE A 307 -22.12 -6.91 -5.11
N MET A 308 -22.12 -5.83 -4.32
CA MET A 308 -22.58 -5.88 -2.93
C MET A 308 -24.06 -6.20 -2.81
N ASP A 309 -24.91 -5.66 -3.68
CA ASP A 309 -26.33 -5.95 -3.73
C ASP A 309 -26.59 -7.45 -4.01
N THR A 310 -25.84 -8.03 -4.95
CA THR A 310 -25.87 -9.46 -5.22
C THR A 310 -25.50 -10.29 -3.99
N LEU A 311 -24.43 -9.90 -3.28
CA LEU A 311 -23.99 -10.63 -2.07
C LEU A 311 -24.99 -10.49 -0.90
N GLN A 312 -25.65 -9.34 -0.78
CA GLN A 312 -26.60 -9.05 0.28
C GLN A 312 -28.01 -9.60 -0.01
N SER A 313 -28.37 -9.85 -1.27
CA SER A 313 -29.66 -10.40 -1.66
C SER A 313 -29.94 -11.71 -0.94
N LYS A 314 -31.15 -11.84 -0.38
CA LYS A 314 -31.62 -13.09 0.26
C LYS A 314 -32.13 -14.11 -0.76
N GLU A 315 -32.45 -13.67 -1.96
CA GLU A 315 -33.03 -14.49 -3.05
C GLU A 315 -31.95 -15.29 -3.78
N ILE A 316 -30.69 -14.86 -3.68
CA ILE A 316 -29.57 -15.49 -4.37
C ILE A 316 -28.94 -16.57 -3.50
N GLY A 317 -28.89 -17.79 -4.04
CA GLY A 317 -28.31 -18.96 -3.36
C GLY A 317 -26.78 -18.84 -3.15
N ILE A 318 -26.27 -19.55 -2.13
CA ILE A 318 -24.87 -19.50 -1.70
C ILE A 318 -23.87 -19.87 -2.82
N PHE A 319 -24.22 -20.79 -3.71
CA PHE A 319 -23.38 -21.19 -4.84
C PHE A 319 -23.27 -20.08 -5.88
N THR A 320 -24.35 -19.37 -6.15
CA THR A 320 -24.34 -18.21 -7.08
C THR A 320 -23.50 -17.08 -6.50
N LYS A 321 -23.65 -16.80 -5.19
CA LYS A 321 -22.80 -15.81 -4.50
C LYS A 321 -21.32 -16.17 -4.58
N ALA A 322 -20.97 -17.44 -4.35
CA ALA A 322 -19.59 -17.91 -4.47
C ALA A 322 -19.04 -17.75 -5.90
N LYS A 323 -19.86 -18.07 -6.93
CA LYS A 323 -19.49 -17.87 -8.34
C LYS A 323 -19.29 -16.37 -8.66
N THR A 324 -20.18 -15.51 -8.14
CA THR A 324 -20.07 -14.06 -8.30
C THR A 324 -18.78 -13.52 -7.66
N VAL A 325 -18.42 -13.99 -6.46
CA VAL A 325 -17.15 -13.63 -5.82
C VAL A 325 -15.95 -14.03 -6.68
N LEU A 326 -15.95 -15.26 -7.20
CA LEU A 326 -14.86 -15.76 -8.05
C LEU A 326 -14.76 -15.00 -9.38
N LYS A 327 -15.90 -14.61 -9.97
CA LYS A 327 -15.91 -13.83 -11.21
C LYS A 327 -15.38 -12.39 -10.99
N ASN A 328 -15.65 -11.80 -9.84
CA ASN A 328 -15.31 -10.42 -9.53
C ASN A 328 -14.13 -10.33 -8.54
N ILE A 329 -13.19 -11.27 -8.60
CA ILE A 329 -12.04 -11.30 -7.69
C ILE A 329 -11.15 -10.05 -7.82
N SER A 330 -11.13 -9.45 -9.01
CA SER A 330 -10.42 -8.19 -9.28
C SER A 330 -10.95 -7.00 -8.49
N LEU A 331 -12.25 -6.98 -8.12
CA LEU A 331 -12.82 -5.95 -7.26
C LEU A 331 -12.19 -5.93 -5.85
N PHE A 332 -11.56 -7.02 -5.43
CA PHE A 332 -10.87 -7.10 -4.15
C PHE A 332 -9.38 -6.74 -4.25
N GLY A 333 -8.87 -6.55 -5.46
CA GLY A 333 -7.49 -6.12 -5.72
C GLY A 333 -7.30 -4.62 -5.50
N MET A 334 -7.85 -4.07 -4.40
CA MET A 334 -7.70 -2.66 -4.04
C MET A 334 -6.32 -2.39 -3.46
N GLY A 335 -5.78 -1.21 -3.76
CA GLY A 335 -4.52 -0.75 -3.19
C GLY A 335 -4.17 0.64 -3.69
N ALA A 336 -3.07 1.15 -3.17
CA ALA A 336 -2.40 2.33 -3.65
C ALA A 336 -0.91 2.04 -3.79
N LEU A 337 -0.22 2.86 -4.54
CA LEU A 337 1.21 2.80 -4.74
C LEU A 337 1.76 4.22 -4.72
N GLU A 338 2.77 4.41 -3.87
CA GLU A 338 3.53 5.65 -3.75
C GLU A 338 4.44 5.88 -4.97
N HIS A 339 4.60 7.16 -5.32
CA HIS A 339 5.48 7.66 -6.37
C HIS A 339 6.06 9.02 -5.97
N GLY A 340 7.08 9.52 -6.66
CA GLY A 340 7.86 10.70 -6.29
C GLY A 340 7.02 11.93 -5.96
N ASN A 341 6.15 12.33 -6.88
CA ASN A 341 5.24 13.46 -6.73
C ASN A 341 3.78 13.05 -6.91
N SER A 342 3.48 11.77 -6.78
CA SER A 342 2.12 11.26 -6.96
C SER A 342 1.87 9.99 -6.16
N SER A 343 0.62 9.56 -6.14
CA SER A 343 0.22 8.22 -5.72
C SER A 343 -0.93 7.74 -6.59
N PHE A 344 -0.83 6.48 -7.03
CA PHE A 344 -1.87 5.87 -7.85
C PHE A 344 -2.73 4.92 -7.01
N TYR A 345 -4.04 5.05 -7.17
CA TYR A 345 -5.04 4.29 -6.42
C TYR A 345 -5.94 3.49 -7.36
N ALA A 346 -6.06 2.19 -7.09
CA ALA A 346 -7.13 1.38 -7.66
C ALA A 346 -8.07 0.96 -6.52
N LEU A 347 -9.23 1.59 -6.41
CA LEU A 347 -10.17 1.43 -5.31
C LEU A 347 -11.52 0.89 -5.80
N THR A 348 -12.37 0.42 -4.88
CA THR A 348 -13.73 -0.03 -5.19
C THR A 348 -14.71 0.61 -4.22
N ASP A 349 -15.71 1.33 -4.75
CA ASP A 349 -16.83 1.85 -4.00
C ASP A 349 -17.90 0.77 -3.83
N PHE A 350 -18.09 0.29 -2.61
CA PHE A 350 -19.11 -0.68 -2.27
C PHE A 350 -20.44 -0.04 -1.82
N GLY A 351 -20.59 1.27 -2.00
CA GLY A 351 -21.82 1.99 -1.69
C GLY A 351 -22.05 2.27 -0.21
N ASP A 352 -21.00 2.25 0.61
CA ASP A 352 -21.07 2.57 2.03
C ASP A 352 -20.09 3.69 2.43
N THR A 353 -20.37 4.34 3.56
CA THR A 353 -19.54 5.45 4.08
C THR A 353 -18.15 5.02 4.55
N SER A 354 -17.80 3.72 4.49
CA SER A 354 -16.47 3.24 4.85
C SER A 354 -15.43 3.60 3.79
N TYR A 355 -15.89 3.84 2.57
CA TYR A 355 -15.05 4.23 1.45
C TYR A 355 -14.27 5.53 1.75
N THR A 356 -14.96 6.59 2.20
CA THR A 356 -14.32 7.88 2.52
C THR A 356 -13.32 7.76 3.68
N SER A 357 -13.65 7.01 4.73
CA SER A 357 -12.74 6.74 5.85
C SER A 357 -11.50 5.93 5.40
N MET A 358 -11.66 5.03 4.45
CA MET A 358 -10.57 4.26 3.87
C MET A 358 -9.66 5.18 3.04
N ILE A 359 -10.21 5.98 2.13
CA ILE A 359 -9.44 6.91 1.30
C ILE A 359 -8.61 7.84 2.17
N LYS A 360 -9.21 8.52 3.15
CA LYS A 360 -8.51 9.43 4.05
C LYS A 360 -7.25 8.79 4.65
N ARG A 361 -7.38 7.56 5.14
CA ARG A 361 -6.27 6.85 5.77
C ARG A 361 -5.21 6.41 4.77
N VAL A 362 -5.63 5.91 3.58
CA VAL A 362 -4.70 5.48 2.54
C VAL A 362 -3.97 6.69 1.97
N ALA A 363 -4.70 7.76 1.61
CA ALA A 363 -4.10 8.96 1.08
C ALA A 363 -3.06 9.56 2.03
N LEU A 364 -3.33 9.57 3.33
CA LEU A 364 -2.37 10.03 4.32
C LEU A 364 -1.12 9.13 4.39
N HIS A 365 -1.28 7.81 4.28
CA HIS A 365 -0.16 6.87 4.24
C HIS A 365 0.71 7.09 3.01
N GLU A 366 0.11 7.10 1.80
CA GLU A 366 0.84 7.31 0.55
C GLU A 366 1.51 8.69 0.49
N PHE A 367 0.84 9.73 0.98
CA PHE A 367 1.42 11.06 1.03
C PHE A 367 2.65 11.13 1.95
N MET A 368 2.67 10.38 3.06
CA MET A 368 3.83 10.35 3.95
C MET A 368 5.07 9.69 3.33
N HIS A 369 4.91 8.95 2.25
CA HIS A 369 6.04 8.41 1.49
C HIS A 369 6.92 9.50 0.84
N ILE A 370 6.45 10.75 0.73
CA ILE A 370 7.31 11.88 0.31
C ILE A 370 8.53 12.07 1.24
N PHE A 371 8.53 11.53 2.46
CA PHE A 371 9.67 11.55 3.37
C PHE A 371 10.47 10.25 3.31
N THR A 372 9.82 9.10 3.31
CA THR A 372 10.46 7.78 3.25
C THR A 372 9.56 6.78 2.50
N PRO A 373 10.03 6.15 1.39
CA PRO A 373 11.40 6.11 0.89
C PRO A 373 11.82 7.26 -0.05
N LEU A 374 10.93 8.18 -0.43
CA LEU A 374 11.19 9.08 -1.56
C LEU A 374 12.31 10.11 -1.30
N ASN A 375 12.48 10.56 -0.05
CA ASN A 375 13.57 11.47 0.35
C ASN A 375 14.54 10.84 1.36
N LEU A 376 14.35 9.57 1.71
CA LEU A 376 15.23 8.82 2.60
C LEU A 376 15.20 7.33 2.23
N HIS A 377 16.11 6.89 1.38
CA HIS A 377 16.18 5.54 0.86
C HIS A 377 17.62 5.03 0.74
N SER A 378 17.76 3.69 0.73
CA SER A 378 19.05 3.05 0.45
C SER A 378 19.35 3.02 -1.05
N GLU A 379 20.63 2.70 -1.37
CA GLU A 379 21.05 2.48 -2.75
C GLU A 379 20.25 1.38 -3.47
N TYR A 380 19.67 0.42 -2.73
CA TYR A 380 18.82 -0.62 -3.33
C TYR A 380 17.47 -0.11 -3.83
N ILE A 381 17.06 1.09 -3.40
CA ILE A 381 15.86 1.76 -3.90
C ILE A 381 16.25 2.86 -4.90
N GLY A 382 17.26 3.70 -4.56
CA GLY A 382 17.66 4.82 -5.42
C GLY A 382 18.34 4.38 -6.72
N GLU A 383 19.00 3.22 -6.73
CA GLU A 383 19.60 2.59 -7.91
C GLU A 383 18.90 1.23 -8.17
N PHE A 384 17.58 1.26 -8.27
CA PHE A 384 16.77 0.04 -8.35
C PHE A 384 17.04 -0.76 -9.62
N ASP A 385 17.46 -2.03 -9.44
CA ASP A 385 17.66 -2.99 -10.54
C ASP A 385 16.32 -3.66 -10.90
N TYR A 386 15.69 -3.23 -12.00
CA TYR A 386 14.42 -3.77 -12.47
C TYR A 386 14.50 -5.23 -12.96
N VAL A 387 15.71 -5.73 -13.23
CA VAL A 387 15.94 -7.09 -13.77
C VAL A 387 16.25 -8.07 -12.65
N ASN A 388 17.16 -7.68 -11.72
CA ASN A 388 17.64 -8.52 -10.62
C ASN A 388 17.53 -7.77 -9.27
N PRO A 389 16.34 -7.40 -8.85
CA PRO A 389 16.15 -6.52 -7.70
C PRO A 389 16.67 -7.09 -6.40
N LYS A 390 17.37 -6.27 -5.63
CA LYS A 390 17.72 -6.54 -4.24
C LYS A 390 16.73 -5.81 -3.35
N MET A 391 16.17 -6.53 -2.38
CA MET A 391 15.21 -5.93 -1.43
C MET A 391 15.94 -5.38 -0.22
N SER A 392 15.62 -4.14 0.13
CA SER A 392 16.16 -3.50 1.33
C SER A 392 15.66 -4.17 2.61
N LYS A 393 16.53 -4.22 3.63
CA LYS A 393 16.17 -4.65 5.00
C LYS A 393 15.39 -3.60 5.78
N HIS A 394 15.18 -2.40 5.19
CA HIS A 394 14.63 -1.25 5.87
C HIS A 394 13.11 -1.02 5.68
N LEU A 395 12.31 -2.09 5.41
CA LEU A 395 10.85 -1.96 5.35
C LEU A 395 10.22 -1.47 6.67
N TRP A 396 10.93 -1.60 7.79
CA TRP A 396 10.53 -1.00 9.07
C TRP A 396 10.48 0.53 8.99
N LEU A 397 11.37 1.13 8.20
CA LEU A 397 11.44 2.56 7.93
C LEU A 397 10.41 2.95 6.88
N TYR A 398 10.48 2.33 5.69
CA TYR A 398 9.68 2.72 4.53
C TYR A 398 8.17 2.58 4.76
N GLU A 399 7.75 1.46 5.32
CA GLU A 399 6.34 1.17 5.55
C GLU A 399 5.93 1.33 7.03
N GLY A 400 6.83 0.89 7.92
CA GLY A 400 6.52 0.84 9.35
C GLY A 400 6.42 2.23 9.96
N ILE A 401 7.41 3.07 9.75
CA ILE A 401 7.41 4.46 10.26
C ILE A 401 6.38 5.30 9.51
N THR A 402 6.24 5.14 8.19
CA THR A 402 5.20 5.81 7.41
C THR A 402 3.81 5.54 7.95
N GLU A 403 3.48 4.28 8.22
CA GLU A 403 2.18 3.90 8.82
C GLU A 403 2.04 4.40 10.26
N TYR A 404 3.12 4.46 11.03
CA TYR A 404 3.11 5.05 12.36
C TYR A 404 2.86 6.56 12.29
N PHE A 405 3.59 7.29 11.46
CA PHE A 405 3.42 8.73 11.30
C PHE A 405 2.04 9.10 10.80
N ALA A 406 1.48 8.38 9.83
CA ALA A 406 0.11 8.58 9.40
C ALA A 406 -0.90 8.53 10.55
N ASN A 407 -0.71 7.63 11.52
CA ASN A 407 -1.56 7.56 12.71
C ASN A 407 -1.19 8.62 13.77
N LEU A 408 0.09 8.94 13.94
CA LEU A 408 0.56 9.96 14.89
C LEU A 408 0.06 11.36 14.48
N ILE A 409 0.11 11.68 13.21
CA ILE A 409 -0.41 12.95 12.67
C ILE A 409 -1.88 13.12 12.99
N MET A 410 -2.68 12.08 12.82
CA MET A 410 -4.12 12.14 13.10
C MET A 410 -4.43 12.44 14.57
N ILE A 411 -3.67 11.87 15.51
CA ILE A 411 -3.89 12.16 16.94
C ILE A 411 -3.31 13.54 17.33
N GLN A 412 -2.13 13.91 16.83
CA GLN A 412 -1.51 15.21 17.15
C GLN A 412 -2.31 16.39 16.60
N SER A 413 -2.99 16.23 15.47
CA SER A 413 -3.85 17.24 14.88
C SER A 413 -5.29 17.25 15.43
N GLY A 414 -5.64 16.32 16.33
CA GLY A 414 -6.99 16.17 16.86
C GLY A 414 -7.99 15.58 15.88
N LEU A 415 -7.57 15.04 14.75
CA LEU A 415 -8.44 14.36 13.78
C LEU A 415 -8.99 13.03 14.32
N ILE A 416 -8.32 12.43 15.28
CA ILE A 416 -8.80 11.30 16.08
C ILE A 416 -8.52 11.53 17.57
N SER A 417 -9.34 10.94 18.42
CA SER A 417 -9.16 11.01 19.88
C SER A 417 -8.04 10.07 20.35
N PRO A 418 -7.43 10.33 21.55
CA PRO A 418 -6.52 9.37 22.17
C PRO A 418 -7.11 7.98 22.37
N LEU A 419 -8.41 7.91 22.69
CA LEU A 419 -9.15 6.66 22.81
C LEU A 419 -9.16 5.87 21.50
N GLU A 420 -9.49 6.53 20.39
CA GLU A 420 -9.49 5.91 19.05
C GLU A 420 -8.06 5.46 18.67
N PHE A 421 -7.05 6.32 18.88
CA PHE A 421 -5.66 5.96 18.58
C PHE A 421 -5.23 4.70 19.33
N PHE A 422 -5.38 4.64 20.65
CA PHE A 422 -4.91 3.50 21.43
C PHE A 422 -5.79 2.25 21.30
N SER A 423 -7.13 2.40 21.31
CA SER A 423 -8.03 1.25 21.29
C SER A 423 -8.17 0.62 19.90
N ASP A 424 -8.37 1.44 18.89
CA ASP A 424 -8.71 0.96 17.54
C ASP A 424 -7.47 0.87 16.66
N LYS A 425 -6.71 1.96 16.51
CA LYS A 425 -5.54 1.96 15.63
C LYS A 425 -4.44 1.06 16.20
N MET A 426 -3.83 1.44 17.33
CA MET A 426 -2.70 0.67 17.89
C MET A 426 -3.14 -0.67 18.48
N GLY A 427 -4.27 -0.74 19.17
CA GLY A 427 -4.83 -1.99 19.68
C GLY A 427 -5.14 -2.99 18.57
N GLY A 428 -5.63 -2.52 17.42
CA GLY A 428 -5.83 -3.31 16.19
C GLY A 428 -4.53 -3.86 15.64
N LYS A 429 -3.51 -2.99 15.53
CA LYS A 429 -2.16 -3.36 15.04
C LYS A 429 -1.48 -4.37 15.97
N ILE A 430 -1.53 -4.19 17.29
CA ILE A 430 -0.97 -5.15 18.26
C ILE A 430 -1.63 -6.53 18.12
N ARG A 431 -2.96 -6.59 17.94
CA ARG A 431 -3.65 -7.87 17.70
C ARG A 431 -3.19 -8.55 16.41
N SER A 432 -2.95 -7.78 15.36
CA SER A 432 -2.51 -8.27 14.05
C SER A 432 -1.03 -8.66 14.05
N ALA A 433 -0.18 -7.89 14.73
CA ALA A 433 1.26 -8.14 14.86
C ALA A 433 1.57 -9.47 15.57
N GLY A 434 0.69 -9.95 16.43
CA GLY A 434 0.83 -11.26 17.08
C GLY A 434 0.86 -12.46 16.11
N ARG A 435 0.62 -12.25 14.80
CA ARG A 435 0.76 -13.27 13.76
C ARG A 435 2.18 -13.38 13.20
N PHE A 436 3.03 -12.41 13.48
CA PHE A 436 4.43 -12.44 13.05
C PHE A 436 5.21 -13.45 13.89
N PRO A 437 6.03 -14.33 13.31
CA PRO A 437 6.79 -15.34 14.03
C PRO A 437 8.08 -14.77 14.65
N GLU A 438 7.99 -13.74 15.47
CA GLU A 438 9.08 -12.91 15.98
C GLU A 438 10.23 -13.68 16.63
N LYS A 439 9.98 -14.85 17.22
CA LYS A 439 11.01 -15.71 17.83
C LYS A 439 11.80 -16.56 16.83
N LYS A 440 11.44 -16.51 15.53
CA LYS A 440 12.00 -17.38 14.48
C LYS A 440 12.48 -16.60 13.26
N MET A 441 12.18 -15.32 13.19
CA MET A 441 12.42 -14.48 12.02
C MET A 441 12.57 -13.04 12.49
N SER A 442 13.66 -12.39 12.09
CA SER A 442 13.81 -10.95 12.31
C SER A 442 12.99 -10.16 11.28
N PHE A 443 12.81 -8.88 11.56
CA PHE A 443 12.08 -8.03 10.65
C PHE A 443 12.91 -7.71 9.40
N THR A 444 14.22 -7.49 9.58
CA THR A 444 15.18 -7.30 8.47
C THR A 444 15.25 -8.54 7.58
N GLU A 445 15.35 -9.76 8.15
CA GLU A 445 15.36 -10.98 7.34
C GLU A 445 14.06 -11.15 6.52
N MET A 446 12.91 -10.80 7.08
CA MET A 446 11.64 -10.83 6.36
C MET A 446 11.64 -9.82 5.21
N SER A 447 12.19 -8.63 5.42
CA SER A 447 12.25 -7.57 4.42
C SER A 447 13.15 -7.94 3.25
N GLU A 448 14.39 -8.34 3.50
CA GLU A 448 15.37 -8.73 2.46
C GLU A 448 14.89 -9.91 1.60
N LYS A 449 14.16 -10.86 2.21
CA LYS A 449 13.74 -12.11 1.56
C LYS A 449 12.27 -12.11 1.18
N VAL A 450 11.66 -10.93 1.00
CA VAL A 450 10.20 -10.80 0.81
C VAL A 450 9.68 -11.55 -0.42
N PHE A 451 10.49 -11.74 -1.46
CA PHE A 451 10.12 -12.53 -2.65
C PHE A 451 10.03 -14.04 -2.36
N ASP A 452 10.73 -14.54 -1.35
CA ASP A 452 10.58 -15.95 -0.93
C ASP A 452 9.21 -16.11 -0.23
N LYS A 453 8.43 -17.07 -0.69
CA LYS A 453 7.09 -17.39 -0.14
C LYS A 453 7.08 -17.60 1.38
N LYS A 454 8.19 -18.09 1.96
CA LYS A 454 8.33 -18.28 3.43
C LYS A 454 8.23 -16.95 4.17
N TYR A 455 8.79 -15.88 3.60
CA TYR A 455 8.89 -14.55 4.16
C TYR A 455 7.76 -13.63 3.65
N GLY A 456 7.51 -13.61 2.36
CA GLY A 456 6.50 -12.75 1.71
C GLY A 456 5.08 -12.93 2.22
N LYS A 457 4.70 -14.13 2.72
CA LYS A 457 3.40 -14.32 3.38
C LYS A 457 3.24 -13.47 4.66
N HIS A 458 4.33 -12.93 5.19
CA HIS A 458 4.34 -12.05 6.37
C HIS A 458 4.48 -10.57 5.99
N TYR A 459 4.57 -10.24 4.70
CA TYR A 459 4.74 -8.87 4.22
C TYR A 459 3.78 -7.88 4.90
N GLY A 460 2.49 -8.19 4.99
CA GLY A 460 1.53 -7.30 5.66
C GLY A 460 1.85 -6.94 7.12
N GLN A 461 2.90 -7.52 7.71
CA GLN A 461 3.39 -7.12 9.04
C GLN A 461 4.22 -5.84 9.01
N VAL A 462 4.65 -5.38 7.82
CA VAL A 462 5.32 -4.07 7.68
C VAL A 462 4.42 -2.95 8.19
N TYR A 463 3.12 -3.00 7.88
CA TYR A 463 2.11 -2.04 8.36
C TYR A 463 1.66 -2.28 9.81
N GLN A 464 1.61 -3.52 10.24
CA GLN A 464 1.05 -3.86 11.56
C GLN A 464 2.11 -3.81 12.64
N ARG A 465 3.15 -4.65 12.52
CA ARG A 465 4.26 -4.71 13.46
C ARG A 465 5.19 -3.51 13.28
N GLY A 466 5.41 -3.07 12.03
CA GLY A 466 6.24 -1.90 11.73
C GLY A 466 5.75 -0.63 12.40
N ALA A 467 4.44 -0.35 12.36
CA ALA A 467 3.89 0.82 13.06
C ALA A 467 4.02 0.74 14.58
N ILE A 468 3.94 -0.46 15.17
CA ILE A 468 4.20 -0.63 16.62
C ILE A 468 5.69 -0.41 16.91
N MET A 469 6.57 -0.88 16.03
CA MET A 469 8.00 -0.60 16.13
C MET A 469 8.26 0.90 16.06
N GLY A 470 7.62 1.62 15.12
CA GLY A 470 7.70 3.08 15.03
C GLY A 470 7.26 3.78 16.32
N LEU A 471 6.11 3.40 16.88
CA LEU A 471 5.63 3.93 18.16
C LEU A 471 6.62 3.69 19.32
N LEU A 472 7.13 2.46 19.45
CA LEU A 472 8.06 2.12 20.54
C LEU A 472 9.44 2.75 20.32
N LEU A 473 9.89 2.89 19.08
CA LEU A 473 11.13 3.59 18.73
C LEU A 473 11.04 5.08 19.06
N ASP A 474 9.92 5.72 18.77
CA ASP A 474 9.69 7.12 19.09
C ASP A 474 9.74 7.36 20.61
N ILE A 475 9.05 6.51 21.38
CA ILE A 475 9.07 6.56 22.85
C ILE A 475 10.49 6.32 23.39
N GLU A 476 11.24 5.38 22.82
CA GLU A 476 12.63 5.10 23.23
C GLU A 476 13.54 6.31 22.95
N ILE A 477 13.40 6.96 21.78
CA ILE A 477 14.14 8.18 21.45
C ILE A 477 13.83 9.29 22.46
N ILE A 478 12.55 9.52 22.75
CA ILE A 478 12.10 10.51 23.72
C ILE A 478 12.71 10.22 25.12
N GLY A 479 12.72 8.96 25.52
CA GLY A 479 13.32 8.53 26.80
C GLY A 479 14.83 8.74 26.85
N LEU A 480 15.56 8.27 25.84
CA LEU A 480 17.02 8.36 25.76
C LEU A 480 17.52 9.81 25.67
N THR A 481 16.75 10.68 25.04
CA THR A 481 17.08 12.12 24.89
C THR A 481 16.41 12.99 25.98
N ASN A 482 15.76 12.37 26.97
CA ASN A 482 14.99 13.10 27.98
C ASN A 482 13.99 14.10 27.40
N GLY A 483 13.37 13.77 26.25
CA GLY A 483 12.37 14.60 25.56
C GLY A 483 12.95 15.67 24.63
N GLU A 484 14.23 15.65 24.34
CA GLU A 484 14.85 16.65 23.42
C GLU A 484 14.62 16.30 21.95
N LYS A 485 14.51 15.01 21.60
CA LYS A 485 14.26 14.52 20.24
C LYS A 485 13.10 13.54 20.18
N THR A 486 12.43 13.51 19.02
CA THR A 486 11.42 12.53 18.64
C THR A 486 11.90 11.76 17.40
N LEU A 487 11.22 10.69 17.05
CA LEU A 487 11.47 9.95 15.82
C LEU A 487 11.26 10.85 14.58
N LYS A 488 10.29 11.78 14.63
CA LYS A 488 10.06 12.78 13.59
C LYS A 488 11.32 13.62 13.35
N ASP A 489 11.91 14.16 14.39
CA ASP A 489 13.10 15.03 14.28
C ASP A 489 14.26 14.29 13.59
N VAL A 490 14.46 13.00 13.90
CA VAL A 490 15.53 12.19 13.30
C VAL A 490 15.23 11.86 11.83
N VAL A 491 14.01 11.48 11.50
CA VAL A 491 13.63 11.12 10.13
C VAL A 491 13.69 12.35 9.22
N LEU A 492 13.19 13.50 9.66
CA LEU A 492 13.25 14.75 8.88
C LEU A 492 14.68 15.24 8.72
N GLU A 493 15.53 15.10 9.75
CA GLU A 493 16.97 15.43 9.65
C GLU A 493 17.65 14.56 8.60
N LEU A 494 17.40 13.24 8.60
CA LEU A 494 17.95 12.32 7.61
C LEU A 494 17.40 12.61 6.20
N ALA A 495 16.09 12.78 6.05
CA ALA A 495 15.49 13.13 4.75
C ALA A 495 16.09 14.42 4.16
N SER A 496 16.35 15.41 5.00
CA SER A 496 17.02 16.66 4.59
C SER A 496 18.48 16.46 4.16
N ARG A 497 19.21 15.47 4.70
CA ARG A 497 20.60 15.17 4.34
C ARG A 497 20.72 14.40 3.02
N TYR A 498 19.75 13.56 2.75
CA TYR A 498 19.74 12.67 1.58
C TYR A 498 18.94 13.27 0.43
N GLY A 499 17.64 13.50 0.62
CA GLY A 499 16.76 13.98 -0.44
C GLY A 499 16.51 12.92 -1.52
N PRO A 500 15.88 13.29 -2.64
CA PRO A 500 15.44 12.32 -3.65
C PRO A 500 16.58 11.76 -4.52
N ASN A 501 17.74 12.37 -4.52
CA ASN A 501 18.84 12.06 -5.45
C ASN A 501 20.07 11.45 -4.77
N LYS A 502 19.99 11.14 -3.48
CA LYS A 502 21.12 10.58 -2.72
C LYS A 502 20.64 9.47 -1.81
N SER A 503 21.19 8.30 -1.95
CA SER A 503 20.90 7.15 -1.13
C SER A 503 21.80 7.07 0.10
N PHE A 504 21.28 6.44 1.18
CA PHE A 504 22.12 6.01 2.29
C PHE A 504 22.65 4.59 2.02
N ASP A 505 23.76 4.25 2.68
CA ASP A 505 24.34 2.91 2.62
C ASP A 505 23.49 1.90 3.41
N GLU A 506 23.02 0.87 2.75
CA GLU A 506 22.11 -0.16 3.29
C GLU A 506 22.63 -0.81 4.58
N GLU A 507 23.96 -1.04 4.67
CA GLU A 507 24.54 -1.77 5.79
C GLU A 507 24.81 -0.88 7.01
N SER A 508 25.23 0.34 6.83
CA SER A 508 25.64 1.26 7.90
C SER A 508 24.51 2.13 8.45
N PHE A 509 23.32 2.10 7.86
CA PHE A 509 22.22 3.02 8.21
C PHE A 509 21.80 2.95 9.68
N PHE A 510 21.78 1.77 10.31
CA PHE A 510 21.45 1.67 11.74
C PHE A 510 22.46 2.42 12.63
N ASP A 511 23.74 2.39 12.28
CA ASP A 511 24.79 3.10 13.02
C ASP A 511 24.66 4.61 12.79
N GLU A 512 24.40 5.05 11.56
CA GLU A 512 24.14 6.45 11.24
C GLU A 512 22.91 6.98 12.01
N PHE A 513 21.78 6.28 11.93
CA PHE A 513 20.56 6.63 12.67
C PHE A 513 20.82 6.75 14.17
N THR A 514 21.52 5.77 14.74
CA THR A 514 21.89 5.73 16.16
C THR A 514 22.74 6.95 16.56
N SER A 515 23.69 7.37 15.70
CA SER A 515 24.59 8.48 15.96
C SER A 515 23.88 9.83 16.16
N LEU A 516 22.68 9.97 15.63
CA LEU A 516 21.87 11.19 15.75
C LEU A 516 21.07 11.26 17.06
N VAL A 517 21.01 10.17 17.81
CA VAL A 517 20.18 10.06 19.00
C VAL A 517 21.05 9.74 20.25
N HIS A 518 21.38 8.50 20.42
CA HIS A 518 22.12 8.00 21.60
C HIS A 518 22.71 6.61 21.30
N PRO A 519 23.94 6.30 21.76
CA PRO A 519 24.58 4.99 21.52
C PRO A 519 23.75 3.76 21.93
N ASP A 520 22.97 3.85 23.01
CA ASP A 520 22.15 2.75 23.50
C ASP A 520 21.03 2.36 22.52
N LEU A 521 20.63 3.25 21.62
CA LEU A 521 19.62 2.97 20.60
C LEU A 521 20.07 1.85 19.65
N ARG A 522 21.39 1.67 19.43
CA ARG A 522 21.92 0.57 18.61
C ARG A 522 21.54 -0.82 19.16
N GLN A 523 21.45 -0.96 20.49
CA GLN A 523 21.00 -2.20 21.11
C GLN A 523 19.50 -2.45 20.90
N TRP A 524 18.70 -1.38 20.83
CA TRP A 524 17.28 -1.47 20.53
C TRP A 524 17.06 -2.06 19.13
N PHE A 525 17.76 -1.53 18.11
CA PHE A 525 17.72 -2.07 16.74
C PHE A 525 18.18 -3.53 16.71
N ALA A 526 19.31 -3.86 17.32
CA ALA A 526 19.85 -5.22 17.37
C ALA A 526 18.89 -6.24 18.01
N LYS A 527 18.07 -5.82 18.99
CA LYS A 527 17.10 -6.70 19.65
C LYS A 527 15.81 -6.87 18.84
N TYR A 528 15.21 -5.76 18.38
CA TYR A 528 13.80 -5.72 17.97
C TYR A 528 13.60 -5.65 16.46
N VAL A 529 14.58 -5.17 15.70
CA VAL A 529 14.52 -5.05 14.25
C VAL A 529 15.38 -6.11 13.55
N GLU A 530 16.66 -6.16 13.90
CA GLU A 530 17.63 -7.12 13.36
C GLU A 530 17.55 -8.48 14.07
N GLY A 531 17.11 -8.50 15.32
CA GLY A 531 16.99 -9.69 16.15
C GLY A 531 15.60 -10.29 16.20
N THR A 532 15.46 -11.30 17.04
CA THR A 532 14.22 -12.06 17.24
C THR A 532 13.64 -11.91 18.65
N VAL A 533 14.03 -10.85 19.36
CA VAL A 533 13.48 -10.54 20.67
C VAL A 533 12.07 -9.95 20.51
N PRO A 534 11.06 -10.46 21.24
CA PRO A 534 9.72 -9.87 21.20
C PRO A 534 9.72 -8.39 21.62
N LEU A 535 8.91 -7.56 20.95
CA LEU A 535 8.75 -6.16 21.33
C LEU A 535 8.22 -6.03 22.77
N ASP A 536 8.88 -5.20 23.57
CA ASP A 536 8.43 -4.84 24.92
C ASP A 536 7.37 -3.73 24.86
N ILE A 537 6.14 -4.14 24.49
CA ILE A 537 5.01 -3.21 24.35
C ILE A 537 4.63 -2.63 25.72
N GLU A 538 4.69 -3.42 26.79
CA GLU A 538 4.29 -2.99 28.11
C GLU A 538 5.27 -1.97 28.69
N GLY A 539 6.57 -2.28 28.69
CA GLY A 539 7.60 -1.39 29.20
C GLY A 539 7.74 -0.12 28.38
N GLY A 540 7.69 -0.22 27.05
CA GLY A 540 7.76 0.94 26.18
C GLY A 540 6.59 1.91 26.40
N LEU A 541 5.35 1.45 26.34
CA LEU A 541 4.17 2.29 26.56
C LEU A 541 4.09 2.88 27.97
N ALA A 542 4.58 2.17 28.98
CA ALA A 542 4.60 2.67 30.37
C ALA A 542 5.45 3.94 30.50
N GLN A 543 6.46 4.17 29.65
CA GLN A 543 7.30 5.38 29.69
C GLN A 543 6.50 6.66 29.42
N ILE A 544 5.45 6.59 28.60
CA ILE A 544 4.53 7.71 28.32
C ILE A 544 3.24 7.62 29.15
N GLY A 545 3.20 6.77 30.17
CA GLY A 545 2.03 6.62 31.04
C GLY A 545 0.83 5.94 30.37
N VAL A 546 1.07 4.96 29.49
CA VAL A 546 0.04 4.12 28.87
C VAL A 546 0.13 2.69 29.38
N GLU A 547 -0.94 2.22 30.02
CA GLU A 547 -1.08 0.83 30.47
C GLU A 547 -1.34 -0.08 29.28
N TYR A 548 -0.58 -1.15 29.15
CA TYR A 548 -0.88 -2.24 28.25
C TYR A 548 -1.15 -3.53 29.02
N SER A 549 -2.26 -4.18 28.72
CA SER A 549 -2.63 -5.48 29.30
C SER A 549 -2.96 -6.49 28.19
N LYS A 550 -2.14 -7.54 28.10
CA LYS A 550 -2.27 -8.55 27.04
C LYS A 550 -3.59 -9.31 27.07
N LYS A 551 -4.08 -9.67 28.27
CA LYS A 551 -5.37 -10.37 28.45
C LYS A 551 -5.86 -10.23 29.89
N GLY A 552 -7.15 -10.22 30.07
CA GLY A 552 -7.77 -10.18 31.38
C GLY A 552 -9.29 -10.19 31.30
N LYS A 553 -9.90 -9.88 32.45
CA LYS A 553 -11.34 -9.64 32.56
C LYS A 553 -11.55 -8.27 33.17
N HIS A 554 -12.59 -7.60 32.78
CA HIS A 554 -13.04 -6.35 33.38
C HIS A 554 -14.56 -6.22 33.26
N ASN A 555 -15.15 -5.45 34.14
CA ASN A 555 -16.49 -4.96 33.94
C ASN A 555 -16.44 -3.88 32.86
N ALA A 556 -17.30 -3.99 31.87
CA ALA A 556 -17.40 -3.07 30.75
C ALA A 556 -18.85 -2.83 30.36
N PRO A 557 -19.16 -1.70 29.77
CA PRO A 557 -20.49 -1.41 29.24
C PRO A 557 -20.97 -2.54 28.33
N LYS A 558 -22.25 -2.87 28.43
CA LYS A 558 -22.89 -3.80 27.49
C LYS A 558 -22.80 -3.25 26.07
N ARG A 559 -22.43 -4.10 25.14
CA ARG A 559 -22.39 -3.70 23.74
C ARG A 559 -23.80 -3.73 23.17
N ILE A 560 -24.38 -2.59 22.89
CA ILE A 560 -25.73 -2.42 22.37
C ILE A 560 -25.98 -3.36 21.21
N LEU A 561 -25.12 -3.34 20.21
CA LEU A 561 -25.24 -4.16 19.00
C LEU A 561 -25.16 -5.68 19.26
N ALA A 562 -24.40 -6.12 20.25
CA ALA A 562 -24.20 -7.54 20.54
C ALA A 562 -25.16 -8.10 21.60
N ASP A 563 -25.48 -7.30 22.60
CA ASP A 563 -26.24 -7.73 23.78
C ASP A 563 -27.76 -7.55 23.59
N TYR A 564 -28.19 -6.62 22.70
CA TYR A 564 -29.61 -6.37 22.39
C TYR A 564 -30.10 -6.98 21.07
N GLY A 565 -29.33 -7.90 20.50
CA GLY A 565 -29.82 -8.76 19.41
C GLY A 565 -29.52 -8.28 18.01
N SER A 566 -28.65 -7.29 17.82
CA SER A 566 -28.09 -7.03 16.51
C SER A 566 -26.97 -8.02 16.23
N LYS A 567 -27.12 -8.86 15.22
CA LYS A 567 -25.95 -9.52 14.63
C LYS A 567 -25.37 -8.54 13.63
N GLU A 568 -24.27 -7.92 14.03
CA GLU A 568 -23.43 -7.13 13.14
C GLU A 568 -23.12 -7.94 11.88
N ASN A 569 -23.39 -7.38 10.71
CA ASN A 569 -22.89 -7.98 9.49
C ASN A 569 -21.38 -7.82 9.53
N ARG A 570 -20.63 -8.91 9.65
CA ARG A 570 -19.15 -8.90 9.70
C ARG A 570 -18.51 -8.25 8.47
N LEU A 571 -19.29 -7.95 7.44
CA LEU A 571 -18.90 -7.26 6.21
C LEU A 571 -19.32 -5.78 6.17
N SER A 572 -19.92 -5.23 7.24
CA SER A 572 -20.20 -3.79 7.32
C SER A 572 -18.91 -3.06 7.70
N PHE A 573 -18.22 -2.53 6.71
CA PHE A 573 -17.02 -1.70 6.88
C PHE A 573 -17.36 -0.22 7.17
N GLY A 574 -18.64 0.17 7.11
CA GLY A 574 -19.10 1.55 7.23
C GLY A 574 -19.04 2.12 8.65
N LYS A 575 -19.05 3.44 8.74
CA LYS A 575 -19.17 4.23 9.96
C LYS A 575 -20.41 3.84 10.79
N TYR A 576 -21.51 3.46 10.12
CA TYR A 576 -22.77 3.11 10.74
C TYR A 576 -22.97 1.58 10.82
N ALA A 577 -23.45 1.13 11.98
CA ALA A 577 -23.91 -0.24 12.17
C ALA A 577 -25.45 -0.29 12.15
N LYS A 578 -26.01 -1.08 11.23
CA LYS A 578 -27.47 -1.20 11.08
C LYS A 578 -28.06 -2.23 12.05
N ILE A 579 -29.09 -1.83 12.80
CA ILE A 579 -29.85 -2.73 13.68
C ILE A 579 -30.72 -3.67 12.83
N LYS A 580 -30.43 -4.97 12.90
CA LYS A 580 -31.16 -6.02 12.16
C LYS A 580 -32.22 -6.72 12.99
N LYS A 581 -32.13 -6.62 14.31
CA LYS A 581 -33.05 -7.24 15.24
C LYS A 581 -33.04 -6.49 16.56
N VAL A 582 -34.21 -6.17 17.09
CA VAL A 582 -34.35 -5.58 18.41
C VAL A 582 -34.72 -6.67 19.40
N GLY A 583 -34.05 -6.69 20.54
CA GLY A 583 -34.31 -7.66 21.63
C GLY A 583 -35.60 -7.33 22.38
N LYS A 584 -36.21 -8.35 22.99
CA LYS A 584 -37.46 -8.19 23.78
C LYS A 584 -37.32 -7.25 25.00
N LYS A 585 -36.11 -6.95 25.43
CA LYS A 585 -35.76 -6.05 26.55
C LYS A 585 -34.89 -4.90 26.06
N ASP A 586 -35.32 -4.25 25.01
CA ASP A 586 -34.68 -3.04 24.55
C ASP A 586 -35.01 -1.87 25.49
N PRO A 587 -34.04 -1.28 26.24
CA PRO A 587 -34.29 -0.18 27.14
C PRO A 587 -34.34 1.17 26.43
N VAL A 588 -34.04 1.25 25.14
CA VAL A 588 -33.74 2.48 24.41
C VAL A 588 -34.79 2.79 23.35
N GLY A 589 -35.56 1.80 22.90
CA GLY A 589 -36.56 1.99 21.84
C GLY A 589 -35.95 1.98 20.44
N PHE A 590 -34.96 1.09 20.20
CA PHE A 590 -34.44 0.85 18.86
C PHE A 590 -35.48 0.24 17.93
N GLU A 591 -35.36 0.55 16.65
CA GLU A 591 -36.12 -0.08 15.57
C GLU A 591 -35.21 -0.84 14.60
N VAL A 592 -35.79 -1.85 13.94
CA VAL A 592 -35.08 -2.58 12.89
C VAL A 592 -34.86 -1.63 11.71
N GLY A 593 -33.62 -1.42 11.35
CA GLY A 593 -33.20 -0.49 10.30
C GLY A 593 -32.43 0.71 10.83
N ASP A 594 -32.52 1.02 12.12
CA ASP A 594 -31.73 2.05 12.76
C ASP A 594 -30.25 1.89 12.49
N GLN A 595 -29.55 3.01 12.28
CA GLN A 595 -28.12 3.05 12.05
C GLN A 595 -27.42 3.75 13.21
N LEU A 596 -26.48 3.07 13.85
CA LEU A 596 -25.68 3.58 14.96
C LEU A 596 -24.31 4.01 14.46
N ASP A 597 -23.91 5.23 14.81
CA ASP A 597 -22.54 5.71 14.61
C ASP A 597 -21.60 4.96 15.57
N LYS A 598 -20.71 4.13 15.03
CA LYS A 598 -19.83 3.27 15.83
C LYS A 598 -18.78 4.05 16.60
N ASP A 599 -18.30 5.13 16.03
CA ASP A 599 -17.23 5.96 16.60
C ASP A 599 -17.80 6.75 17.80
N LYS A 600 -18.92 7.44 17.62
CA LYS A 600 -19.63 8.13 18.68
C LYS A 600 -20.06 7.18 19.80
N LEU A 601 -20.51 5.97 19.44
CA LEU A 601 -20.92 4.98 20.44
C LEU A 601 -19.78 4.61 21.39
N GLN A 602 -18.54 4.58 20.92
CA GLN A 602 -17.37 4.28 21.74
C GLN A 602 -17.02 5.46 22.66
N GLU A 603 -17.07 6.68 22.14
CA GLU A 603 -16.80 7.90 22.88
C GLU A 603 -17.79 8.11 24.04
N GLU A 604 -19.05 7.75 23.89
CA GLU A 604 -20.07 7.87 24.94
C GLU A 604 -19.88 6.85 26.08
N PHE A 605 -19.23 5.70 25.84
CA PHE A 605 -19.05 4.65 26.82
C PHE A 605 -17.71 4.67 27.55
N TYR A 606 -16.73 5.45 27.07
CA TYR A 606 -15.41 5.52 27.66
C TYR A 606 -14.96 6.97 27.76
N ASP A 607 -14.18 7.28 28.81
CA ASP A 607 -13.52 8.57 28.91
C ASP A 607 -12.31 8.65 27.94
N GLU A 608 -11.74 9.83 27.80
CA GLU A 608 -10.58 10.10 26.93
C GLU A 608 -9.36 9.22 27.26
N ASN A 609 -9.26 8.70 28.46
CA ASN A 609 -8.19 7.82 28.93
C ASN A 609 -8.49 6.32 28.70
N GLY A 610 -9.65 5.98 28.13
CA GLY A 610 -10.09 4.61 27.85
C GLY A 610 -10.68 3.86 29.06
N TYR A 611 -11.07 4.56 30.12
CA TYR A 611 -11.83 3.98 31.22
C TYR A 611 -13.34 4.07 30.94
N PRO A 612 -14.09 3.01 31.25
CA PRO A 612 -15.53 3.03 31.03
C PRO A 612 -16.19 4.03 31.97
N VAL A 613 -17.22 4.73 31.47
CA VAL A 613 -18.08 5.58 32.30
C VAL A 613 -18.74 4.74 33.41
N GLU A 614 -19.17 5.37 34.50
CA GLU A 614 -19.73 4.69 35.66
C GLU A 614 -21.01 3.90 35.31
N GLU A 615 -21.20 2.75 35.98
CA GLU A 615 -22.42 1.95 35.84
C GLU A 615 -23.61 2.75 36.34
N GLY A 616 -24.70 2.76 35.57
CA GLY A 616 -25.90 3.51 35.83
C GLY A 616 -25.90 4.97 35.33
N LYS A 617 -24.77 5.48 34.85
CA LYS A 617 -24.72 6.78 34.16
C LYS A 617 -25.57 6.69 32.89
N GLU A 618 -26.38 7.73 32.64
CA GLU A 618 -27.08 7.87 31.37
C GLU A 618 -26.19 8.51 30.34
N VAL A 619 -26.05 7.86 29.17
CA VAL A 619 -25.33 8.36 27.99
C VAL A 619 -26.30 8.53 26.82
N THR A 620 -25.96 9.38 25.87
CA THR A 620 -26.76 9.61 24.69
C THR A 620 -26.33 8.73 23.54
N ILE A 621 -27.27 7.98 22.96
CA ILE A 621 -26.99 7.17 21.76
C ILE A 621 -27.54 7.89 20.53
N PHE A 622 -26.66 8.18 19.58
CA PHE A 622 -27.01 8.80 18.31
C PHE A 622 -27.44 7.75 17.29
N VAL A 623 -28.69 7.88 16.81
CA VAL A 623 -29.32 6.90 15.90
C VAL A 623 -29.83 7.61 14.67
N LYS A 624 -29.43 7.15 13.49
CA LYS A 624 -30.06 7.57 12.23
C LYS A 624 -31.21 6.62 11.90
N ARG A 625 -32.45 7.15 11.94
CA ARG A 625 -33.69 6.46 11.58
C ARG A 625 -34.26 7.08 10.32
N GLY A 626 -34.15 6.43 9.17
CA GLY A 626 -34.41 7.07 7.88
C GLY A 626 -33.45 8.24 7.64
N ASP A 627 -33.99 9.43 7.47
CA ASP A 627 -33.20 10.66 7.30
C ASP A 627 -33.08 11.51 8.60
N GLU A 628 -33.71 11.06 9.68
CA GLU A 628 -33.70 11.74 10.95
C GLU A 628 -32.60 11.23 11.88
N MET A 629 -31.94 12.16 12.61
CA MET A 629 -31.01 11.84 13.68
C MET A 629 -31.72 11.95 15.03
N LEU A 630 -31.80 10.85 15.74
CA LEU A 630 -32.41 10.73 17.06
C LEU A 630 -31.32 10.65 18.13
N GLU A 631 -31.59 11.26 19.28
CA GLU A 631 -30.83 11.16 20.51
C GLU A 631 -31.61 10.30 21.51
N LEU A 632 -31.09 9.12 21.82
CA LEU A 632 -31.78 8.18 22.70
C LEU A 632 -30.99 8.03 24.01
N PRO A 633 -31.60 8.26 25.18
CA PRO A 633 -30.94 8.07 26.45
C PRO A 633 -30.72 6.57 26.73
N TYR A 634 -29.54 6.22 27.21
CA TYR A 634 -29.17 4.84 27.54
C TYR A 634 -28.52 4.74 28.92
N PRO A 635 -29.15 4.05 29.89
CA PRO A 635 -28.52 3.77 31.17
C PRO A 635 -27.44 2.72 30.99
N VAL A 636 -26.19 3.06 31.30
CA VAL A 636 -25.04 2.19 31.13
C VAL A 636 -25.09 1.01 32.07
N GLU A 637 -25.31 -0.17 31.55
CA GLU A 637 -25.22 -1.44 32.29
C GLU A 637 -23.87 -2.14 32.02
N TYR A 638 -23.29 -2.73 33.07
CA TYR A 638 -22.04 -3.43 32.97
C TYR A 638 -22.20 -4.92 32.79
N LYS A 639 -21.17 -5.53 32.18
CA LYS A 639 -21.01 -6.98 32.06
C LYS A 639 -19.54 -7.35 32.13
N GLU A 640 -19.20 -8.41 32.89
CA GLU A 640 -17.85 -8.96 32.86
C GLU A 640 -17.50 -9.44 31.45
N ARG A 641 -16.40 -8.95 30.91
CA ARG A 641 -15.88 -9.29 29.58
C ARG A 641 -14.43 -9.70 29.67
N LYS A 642 -14.06 -10.65 28.82
CA LYS A 642 -12.65 -10.95 28.55
C LYS A 642 -12.15 -9.99 27.48
N TYR A 643 -10.94 -9.50 27.69
CA TYR A 643 -10.26 -8.68 26.67
C TYR A 643 -8.92 -9.32 26.27
N LYS A 644 -8.45 -8.90 25.09
CA LYS A 644 -7.08 -9.13 24.62
C LYS A 644 -6.54 -7.80 24.12
N HIS A 645 -5.31 -7.48 24.53
CA HIS A 645 -4.61 -6.27 24.09
C HIS A 645 -5.40 -4.98 24.38
N ARG A 646 -5.53 -4.65 25.67
CA ARG A 646 -6.15 -3.41 26.13
C ARG A 646 -5.09 -2.37 26.42
N LEU A 647 -5.33 -1.15 25.95
CA LEU A 647 -4.54 0.05 26.23
C LEU A 647 -5.38 1.07 26.96
N ARG A 648 -4.78 1.80 27.93
CA ARG A 648 -5.39 2.88 28.69
C ARG A 648 -4.33 3.89 29.09
N ILE A 649 -4.66 5.15 29.12
CA ILE A 649 -3.79 6.19 29.64
C ILE A 649 -3.90 6.18 31.17
N PHE A 650 -2.80 6.17 31.91
CA PHE A 650 -2.85 6.26 33.37
C PHE A 650 -3.51 7.58 33.84
N LYS A 651 -4.42 7.50 34.80
CA LYS A 651 -5.02 8.69 35.40
C LYS A 651 -3.97 9.50 36.19
N ASP A 652 -3.10 8.81 36.91
CA ASP A 652 -2.04 9.40 37.73
C ASP A 652 -0.68 9.10 37.09
N ARG A 653 -0.26 9.95 36.16
CA ARG A 653 1.05 9.86 35.53
C ARG A 653 2.11 10.54 36.40
N THR A 654 3.31 9.96 36.45
CA THR A 654 4.48 10.62 37.05
C THR A 654 4.88 11.86 36.23
N GLU A 655 5.69 12.74 36.80
CA GLU A 655 6.18 13.93 36.07
C GLU A 655 6.93 13.57 34.79
N SER A 656 7.76 12.52 34.80
CA SER A 656 8.47 12.05 33.62
C SER A 656 7.51 11.47 32.58
N GLN A 657 6.53 10.68 32.99
CA GLN A 657 5.50 10.16 32.08
C GLN A 657 4.66 11.29 31.46
N GLN A 658 4.31 12.29 32.26
CA GLN A 658 3.57 13.46 31.74
C GLN A 658 4.42 14.25 30.74
N LYS A 659 5.70 14.49 31.05
CA LYS A 659 6.65 15.15 30.15
C LYS A 659 6.77 14.39 28.81
N TYR A 660 7.05 13.09 28.87
CA TYR A 660 7.26 12.28 27.66
C TYR A 660 5.99 12.13 26.84
N TYR A 661 4.84 12.01 27.50
CA TYR A 661 3.54 12.02 26.80
C TYR A 661 3.29 13.37 26.11
N SER A 662 3.58 14.49 26.76
CA SER A 662 3.42 15.83 26.18
C SER A 662 4.29 16.03 24.94
N VAL A 663 5.56 15.59 24.99
CA VAL A 663 6.45 15.61 23.83
C VAL A 663 5.92 14.73 22.73
N TRP A 664 5.51 13.50 23.05
CA TRP A 664 4.99 12.54 22.09
C TRP A 664 3.71 13.01 21.39
N ILE A 665 2.79 13.65 22.13
CA ILE A 665 1.53 14.17 21.56
C ILE A 665 1.72 15.54 20.83
N GLY A 666 2.94 16.06 20.79
CA GLY A 666 3.23 17.32 20.09
C GLY A 666 2.96 18.58 20.90
N ASN A 667 2.60 18.50 22.18
CA ASN A 667 2.46 19.63 23.08
C ASN A 667 3.88 20.06 23.54
N LYS A 668 4.57 20.86 22.74
CA LYS A 668 5.81 21.54 23.18
C LYS A 668 5.39 22.65 24.18
N ASN A 669 5.69 22.44 25.47
CA ASN A 669 5.58 23.47 26.52
C ASN A 669 6.58 24.60 26.27
#